data_8ce792cf9154ff2011ea2bf291808d91
#
_entry.id   8ce792cf9154ff2011ea2bf291808d91
#
_cell.length_a   1.000
_cell.length_b   1.000
_cell.length_c   1.000
_cell.angle_alpha   90.00
_cell.angle_beta   90.00
_cell.angle_gamma   90.00
#
_symmetry.space_group_name_H-M   'P 1'
#
loop_
_entity.id
_entity.type
_entity.pdbx_description
1 polymer ?
#
loop_
_entity_poly.entity_id
_entity_poly.type
_entity_poly.pdbx_seq_one_letter_code
_entity_poly.pdbx_strand_id
1 'polypeptide(L)'
;MNARLRLFLWGLLCLLVFPLSAQITLVKKRKPVARICVLEQTDADKQAAGLLQDFVERISKANLPIVYGEKVRKGDVVIGEADADAGEDGFSLTTENGCLYVRSGGGKGSIYGVVTLLEKWLGVSYYAKNAYTLQPMETIELPALAHQETPAFRYRQTFSYGNEDPIYRMWFRLEEPKEMFIGNLWVHTFNRILPSDVYGKEHPEYYSFINGEHRPGHNSQWCLTNPEVFDAAVKSLDSIFKVHPDLKMISVSQNDGNHTNCSCPECKAVDAYEGSPSGNLIRFLNKLAECYPDKEFSTLAYLYSMQPPKHTKPHPNVNIMLCDIDCKREVPLTDNESGQYFVKALEGWSAISNNIFVWDYGINFDNIVSPFPNFHILQKNIQLFKKNHVTMHFSQVNGIRGGDFSEMRAYMIGKLMWNPDLDADSLMHTFMDGYYGDAAPYLYQYQKIMQGALLASGQPLWIYDSPISHKKGMLNAHLIKVYDELFDKAEEAVASDSVLLERVWVSRLPLQYSKLEIARTEVNSDKKESEALLALFEKRTAELGVKSLNERNNHPAEYCVLYRKRFLPQSQQSKALGAKVEWILRPEKSYQPIADKALTDGLYGGTTYVESWVGWEGRDAEFILDLGEEKSFSHIETDFLHQLGAWVLLPKSVAYSVSSDKENFIPFGQVHEFAEDRDVQVKFVAGVADVNSPIKARYIKVQVKGIGLCPSWHYGVGYPAWFFMDEVMVY
;
A
#
# COMPACT_ATOMS: atom_id res chain seq x y z
N MET A 1 -50.12 -10.34 59.26
CA MET A 1 -48.75 -10.58 58.85
C MET A 1 -48.57 -9.98 57.45
N ASN A 2 -47.89 -8.84 57.39
CA ASN A 2 -47.98 -7.87 56.34
C ASN A 2 -47.34 -8.33 54.99
N ALA A 3 -48.01 -8.03 53.90
CA ALA A 3 -47.57 -8.32 52.53
C ALA A 3 -46.15 -7.85 52.19
N ARG A 4 -45.59 -6.91 52.92
CA ARG A 4 -44.17 -6.45 52.80
C ARG A 4 -43.13 -7.47 53.29
N LEU A 5 -43.49 -8.43 54.15
CA LEU A 5 -42.56 -9.46 54.62
C LEU A 5 -42.45 -10.64 53.63
N ARG A 6 -43.46 -10.86 52.78
CA ARG A 6 -43.40 -11.90 51.71
C ARG A 6 -42.58 -11.49 50.50
N LEU A 7 -42.55 -10.19 50.15
CA LEU A 7 -41.70 -9.69 49.08
C LEU A 7 -40.20 -9.69 49.43
N PHE A 8 -39.86 -9.55 50.72
CA PHE A 8 -38.46 -9.61 51.19
C PHE A 8 -37.89 -11.05 51.21
N LEU A 9 -38.74 -12.06 51.48
CA LEU A 9 -38.34 -13.47 51.44
C LEU A 9 -38.20 -14.03 50.00
N TRP A 10 -38.95 -13.50 49.02
CA TRP A 10 -38.78 -13.86 47.60
C TRP A 10 -37.59 -13.15 46.97
N GLY A 11 -37.23 -11.94 47.37
CA GLY A 11 -36.01 -11.22 46.95
C GLY A 11 -34.72 -11.85 47.46
N LEU A 12 -34.76 -12.57 48.63
CA LEU A 12 -33.57 -13.23 49.19
C LEU A 12 -33.33 -14.63 48.64
N LEU A 13 -34.35 -15.26 48.01
CA LEU A 13 -34.19 -16.60 47.40
C LEU A 13 -33.72 -16.54 45.93
N CYS A 14 -33.77 -15.37 45.28
CA CYS A 14 -33.23 -15.18 43.91
C CYS A 14 -31.73 -14.80 43.87
N LEU A 15 -31.09 -14.65 45.05
CA LEU A 15 -29.69 -14.21 45.14
C LEU A 15 -28.67 -15.34 45.40
N LEU A 16 -29.07 -16.60 45.28
CA LEU A 16 -28.18 -17.73 45.56
C LEU A 16 -28.22 -18.86 44.51
N VAL A 17 -28.49 -18.54 43.27
CA VAL A 17 -28.10 -19.43 42.18
C VAL A 17 -27.00 -18.71 41.37
N PHE A 18 -25.81 -18.57 41.96
CA PHE A 18 -24.61 -18.53 41.16
C PHE A 18 -24.50 -19.93 40.54
N PRO A 19 -24.52 -20.08 39.21
CA PRO A 19 -24.06 -21.32 38.62
C PRO A 19 -22.64 -21.50 39.14
N LEU A 20 -22.32 -22.66 39.74
CA LEU A 20 -20.95 -23.11 39.89
C LEU A 20 -20.38 -23.20 38.47
N SER A 21 -19.84 -22.09 37.96
CA SER A 21 -19.16 -22.07 36.68
C SER A 21 -17.95 -22.98 36.84
N ALA A 22 -17.87 -24.02 36.05
CA ALA A 22 -16.74 -24.93 36.05
C ALA A 22 -15.47 -24.13 35.74
N GLN A 23 -14.71 -23.85 36.80
CA GLN A 23 -13.45 -23.11 36.72
C GLN A 23 -12.32 -24.07 36.38
N ILE A 24 -11.47 -23.72 35.41
CA ILE A 24 -10.28 -24.52 35.08
C ILE A 24 -9.06 -23.77 35.57
N THR A 25 -8.24 -24.45 36.41
CA THR A 25 -6.96 -23.92 36.86
C THR A 25 -5.85 -24.47 36.00
N LEU A 26 -5.12 -23.60 35.30
CA LEU A 26 -3.95 -23.97 34.51
C LEU A 26 -2.67 -23.94 35.34
N VAL A 27 -2.52 -22.89 36.15
CA VAL A 27 -1.35 -22.66 37.01
C VAL A 27 -1.83 -22.28 38.43
N LYS A 28 -1.20 -22.81 39.44
CA LYS A 28 -1.46 -22.43 40.84
C LYS A 28 -0.16 -22.10 41.56
N LYS A 29 -0.02 -20.88 42.05
CA LYS A 29 1.18 -20.38 42.76
C LYS A 29 2.48 -20.72 41.98
N ARG A 30 2.51 -20.36 40.71
CA ARG A 30 3.62 -20.60 39.75
C ARG A 30 3.96 -22.07 39.51
N LYS A 31 3.04 -23.00 39.83
CA LYS A 31 3.21 -24.44 39.56
C LYS A 31 2.20 -24.85 38.47
N PRO A 32 2.59 -25.61 37.46
CA PRO A 32 1.66 -26.15 36.48
C PRO A 32 0.75 -27.17 37.14
N VAL A 33 -0.56 -27.06 36.92
CA VAL A 33 -1.56 -28.06 37.41
C VAL A 33 -2.36 -28.66 36.25
N ALA A 34 -2.32 -28.02 35.09
CA ALA A 34 -2.85 -28.51 33.81
C ALA A 34 -1.75 -29.05 32.93
N ARG A 35 -2.14 -29.86 31.92
CA ARG A 35 -1.33 -30.26 30.78
C ARG A 35 -1.98 -29.73 29.49
N ILE A 36 -1.19 -29.59 28.44
CA ILE A 36 -1.69 -29.37 27.09
C ILE A 36 -1.72 -30.74 26.39
N CYS A 37 -2.91 -31.25 26.11
CA CYS A 37 -3.13 -32.57 25.50
C CYS A 37 -3.46 -32.36 24.01
N VAL A 38 -2.54 -32.72 23.11
CA VAL A 38 -2.71 -32.62 21.66
C VAL A 38 -3.22 -33.95 21.12
N LEU A 39 -4.42 -33.97 20.56
CA LEU A 39 -5.09 -35.19 20.06
C LEU A 39 -4.67 -35.50 18.61
N GLU A 40 -4.97 -34.59 17.67
CA GLU A 40 -4.50 -34.66 16.30
C GLU A 40 -3.16 -33.94 16.20
N GLN A 41 -2.17 -34.52 15.59
CA GLN A 41 -0.84 -33.94 15.61
C GLN A 41 -0.55 -33.17 14.33
N THR A 42 -1.50 -32.35 13.89
CA THR A 42 -1.26 -31.43 12.76
C THR A 42 -0.17 -30.40 13.15
N ASP A 43 0.45 -29.77 12.16
CA ASP A 43 1.44 -28.74 12.43
C ASP A 43 0.82 -27.53 13.14
N ALA A 44 -0.44 -27.18 12.80
CA ALA A 44 -1.19 -26.12 13.45
C ALA A 44 -1.43 -26.44 14.96
N ASP A 45 -1.80 -27.67 15.30
CA ASP A 45 -2.03 -28.08 16.69
C ASP A 45 -0.74 -28.06 17.51
N LYS A 46 0.37 -28.51 16.93
CA LYS A 46 1.70 -28.46 17.58
C LYS A 46 2.15 -27.03 17.82
N GLN A 47 1.96 -26.14 16.83
CA GLN A 47 2.25 -24.71 16.97
C GLN A 47 1.38 -24.05 18.01
N ALA A 48 0.07 -24.34 18.02
CA ALA A 48 -0.87 -23.84 19.01
C ALA A 48 -0.47 -24.25 20.44
N ALA A 49 -0.11 -25.52 20.64
CA ALA A 49 0.35 -26.04 21.93
C ALA A 49 1.65 -25.35 22.38
N GLY A 50 2.62 -25.20 21.49
CA GLY A 50 3.88 -24.50 21.77
C GLY A 50 3.66 -23.01 22.10
N LEU A 51 2.78 -22.33 21.37
CA LEU A 51 2.42 -20.93 21.62
C LEU A 51 1.78 -20.76 23.01
N LEU A 52 0.82 -21.63 23.36
CA LEU A 52 0.18 -21.59 24.68
C LEU A 52 1.18 -21.83 25.80
N GLN A 53 2.06 -22.84 25.66
CA GLN A 53 3.09 -23.15 26.64
C GLN A 53 4.03 -21.97 26.87
N ASP A 54 4.57 -21.38 25.80
CA ASP A 54 5.51 -20.26 25.87
C ASP A 54 4.90 -19.04 26.56
N PHE A 55 3.70 -18.64 26.17
CA PHE A 55 3.07 -17.46 26.77
C PHE A 55 2.60 -17.70 28.21
N VAL A 56 2.11 -18.90 28.54
CA VAL A 56 1.79 -19.23 29.95
C VAL A 56 3.04 -19.21 30.83
N GLU A 57 4.18 -19.68 30.31
CA GLU A 57 5.45 -19.62 31.05
C GLU A 57 5.92 -18.16 31.23
N ARG A 58 5.80 -17.31 30.20
CA ARG A 58 6.12 -15.86 30.31
C ARG A 58 5.25 -15.17 31.35
N ILE A 59 3.93 -15.46 31.38
CA ILE A 59 2.97 -14.86 32.28
C ILE A 59 3.17 -15.32 33.72
N SER A 60 3.36 -16.65 33.94
CA SER A 60 3.25 -17.27 35.27
C SER A 60 4.54 -17.85 35.82
N LYS A 61 5.59 -17.96 34.98
CA LYS A 61 6.82 -18.71 35.27
C LYS A 61 6.60 -20.22 35.46
N ALA A 62 5.45 -20.75 35.03
CA ALA A 62 5.13 -22.18 35.07
C ALA A 62 5.08 -22.75 33.67
N ASN A 63 5.82 -23.82 33.40
CA ASN A 63 5.83 -24.52 32.14
C ASN A 63 4.78 -25.65 32.14
N LEU A 64 3.74 -25.53 31.29
CA LEU A 64 2.71 -26.59 31.15
C LEU A 64 3.26 -27.76 30.33
N PRO A 65 3.20 -29.00 30.81
CA PRO A 65 3.62 -30.14 30.00
C PRO A 65 2.75 -30.33 28.77
N ILE A 66 3.37 -30.51 27.59
CA ILE A 66 2.68 -30.91 26.36
C ILE A 66 2.76 -32.43 26.23
N VAL A 67 1.61 -33.07 25.99
CA VAL A 67 1.50 -34.52 25.75
C VAL A 67 0.76 -34.78 24.44
N TYR A 68 1.18 -35.79 23.71
CA TYR A 68 0.67 -36.09 22.38
C TYR A 68 -0.03 -37.47 22.35
N GLY A 69 -1.27 -37.50 21.85
CA GLY A 69 -2.02 -38.75 21.69
C GLY A 69 -2.34 -39.49 23.01
N GLU A 70 -2.18 -38.84 24.16
CA GLU A 70 -2.52 -39.40 25.45
C GLU A 70 -4.01 -39.28 25.75
N LYS A 71 -4.49 -40.10 26.68
CA LYS A 71 -5.85 -39.99 27.21
C LYS A 71 -6.03 -38.65 27.93
N VAL A 72 -7.08 -37.92 27.57
CA VAL A 72 -7.51 -36.69 28.24
C VAL A 72 -7.80 -36.92 29.72
N ARG A 73 -7.31 -36.03 30.56
CA ARG A 73 -7.53 -36.03 32.01
C ARG A 73 -8.24 -34.74 32.43
N LYS A 74 -9.01 -34.82 33.48
CA LYS A 74 -9.64 -33.63 34.05
C LYS A 74 -8.58 -32.56 34.36
N GLY A 75 -8.80 -31.33 33.91
CA GLY A 75 -7.88 -30.22 34.06
C GLY A 75 -7.01 -29.96 32.81
N ASP A 76 -7.02 -30.85 31.82
CA ASP A 76 -6.25 -30.64 30.59
C ASP A 76 -6.81 -29.50 29.75
N VAL A 77 -5.90 -28.83 29.03
CA VAL A 77 -6.22 -28.04 27.82
C VAL A 77 -6.08 -28.97 26.62
N VAL A 78 -7.18 -29.24 25.93
CA VAL A 78 -7.24 -30.21 24.83
C VAL A 78 -7.21 -29.45 23.50
N ILE A 79 -6.27 -29.78 22.64
CA ILE A 79 -6.09 -29.17 21.31
C ILE A 79 -6.14 -30.27 20.23
N GLY A 80 -6.73 -29.98 19.05
CA GLY A 80 -6.78 -30.91 17.93
C GLY A 80 -8.06 -31.75 17.87
N GLU A 81 -9.15 -31.29 18.47
CA GLU A 81 -10.49 -31.83 18.23
C GLU A 81 -11.18 -30.98 17.16
N ALA A 82 -11.86 -31.62 16.22
CA ALA A 82 -12.54 -30.93 15.13
C ALA A 82 -13.86 -30.27 15.58
N ASP A 83 -14.17 -29.10 15.01
CA ASP A 83 -15.45 -28.41 15.13
C ASP A 83 -15.90 -27.92 13.74
N ALA A 84 -16.68 -28.74 13.03
CA ALA A 84 -17.13 -28.44 11.68
C ALA A 84 -17.97 -27.16 11.57
N ASP A 85 -18.66 -26.77 12.64
CA ASP A 85 -19.50 -25.57 12.67
C ASP A 85 -18.69 -24.27 12.77
N ALA A 86 -17.42 -24.35 13.17
CA ALA A 86 -16.53 -23.19 13.24
C ALA A 86 -16.06 -22.69 11.86
N GLY A 87 -16.09 -23.54 10.83
CA GLY A 87 -15.60 -23.21 9.50
C GLY A 87 -14.06 -23.16 9.42
N GLU A 88 -13.52 -23.10 8.21
CA GLU A 88 -12.07 -23.06 7.98
C GLU A 88 -11.44 -21.86 8.70
N ASP A 89 -10.31 -22.10 9.37
CA ASP A 89 -9.62 -21.14 10.26
C ASP A 89 -10.44 -20.71 11.50
N GLY A 90 -11.71 -21.08 11.59
CA GLY A 90 -12.54 -20.83 12.76
C GLY A 90 -12.21 -21.78 13.89
N PHE A 91 -12.65 -21.45 15.09
CA PHE A 91 -12.39 -22.22 16.32
C PHE A 91 -13.51 -22.06 17.33
N SER A 92 -13.58 -23.00 18.28
CA SER A 92 -14.36 -22.85 19.51
C SER A 92 -13.51 -23.13 20.77
N LEU A 93 -13.80 -22.38 21.84
CA LEU A 93 -13.24 -22.54 23.18
C LEU A 93 -14.36 -22.93 24.10
N THR A 94 -14.37 -24.20 24.55
CA THR A 94 -15.45 -24.72 25.41
C THR A 94 -14.90 -25.39 26.66
N THR A 95 -15.58 -25.20 27.79
CA THR A 95 -15.28 -25.88 29.02
C THR A 95 -16.24 -27.04 29.19
N GLU A 96 -15.76 -28.29 29.11
CA GLU A 96 -16.54 -29.50 29.15
C GLU A 96 -15.83 -30.57 30.02
N ASN A 97 -16.58 -31.30 30.85
CA ASN A 97 -16.05 -32.38 31.68
C ASN A 97 -14.83 -32.00 32.54
N GLY A 98 -14.71 -30.69 32.86
CA GLY A 98 -13.58 -30.15 33.63
C GLY A 98 -12.28 -30.00 32.81
N CYS A 99 -12.36 -29.94 31.48
CA CYS A 99 -11.28 -29.65 30.56
C CYS A 99 -11.61 -28.41 29.74
N LEU A 100 -10.59 -27.72 29.26
CA LEU A 100 -10.73 -26.67 28.24
C LEU A 100 -10.43 -27.28 26.87
N TYR A 101 -11.37 -27.20 25.95
CA TYR A 101 -11.20 -27.63 24.57
C TYR A 101 -10.95 -26.43 23.67
N VAL A 102 -9.90 -26.50 22.86
CA VAL A 102 -9.59 -25.62 21.74
C VAL A 102 -9.85 -26.42 20.47
N ARG A 103 -11.04 -26.30 19.91
CA ARG A 103 -11.46 -27.02 18.71
C ARG A 103 -11.23 -26.16 17.48
N SER A 104 -10.94 -26.81 16.36
CA SER A 104 -10.65 -26.16 15.08
C SER A 104 -11.66 -26.59 14.01
N GLY A 105 -12.14 -25.64 13.22
CA GLY A 105 -12.90 -25.90 12.01
C GLY A 105 -12.03 -26.34 10.81
N GLY A 106 -10.71 -26.36 10.99
CA GLY A 106 -9.70 -26.65 9.98
C GLY A 106 -8.62 -25.57 9.91
N GLY A 107 -7.71 -25.68 8.95
CA GLY A 107 -6.65 -24.71 8.72
C GLY A 107 -5.81 -24.38 9.96
N LYS A 108 -5.75 -23.11 10.32
CA LYS A 108 -5.01 -22.57 11.47
C LYS A 108 -5.91 -22.31 12.70
N GLY A 109 -7.14 -22.83 12.74
CA GLY A 109 -8.12 -22.55 13.78
C GLY A 109 -7.61 -22.82 15.20
N SER A 110 -6.85 -23.92 15.45
CA SER A 110 -6.23 -24.20 16.74
C SER A 110 -5.30 -23.08 17.22
N ILE A 111 -4.48 -22.53 16.31
CA ILE A 111 -3.57 -21.39 16.60
C ILE A 111 -4.40 -20.16 16.98
N TYR A 112 -5.43 -19.85 16.22
CA TYR A 112 -6.26 -18.67 16.42
C TYR A 112 -7.12 -18.77 17.68
N GLY A 113 -7.55 -19.98 18.03
CA GLY A 113 -8.18 -20.26 19.32
C GLY A 113 -7.26 -19.98 20.50
N VAL A 114 -6.01 -20.43 20.43
CA VAL A 114 -5.00 -20.15 21.47
C VAL A 114 -4.67 -18.65 21.52
N VAL A 115 -4.49 -17.98 20.39
CA VAL A 115 -4.28 -16.51 20.37
C VAL A 115 -5.44 -15.79 21.06
N THR A 116 -6.67 -16.16 20.74
CA THR A 116 -7.85 -15.55 21.37
C THR A 116 -7.92 -15.84 22.88
N LEU A 117 -7.56 -17.06 23.31
CA LEU A 117 -7.47 -17.40 24.74
C LEU A 117 -6.45 -16.51 25.46
N LEU A 118 -5.28 -16.31 24.86
CA LEU A 118 -4.23 -15.46 25.40
C LEU A 118 -4.67 -13.98 25.46
N GLU A 119 -5.32 -13.47 24.41
CA GLU A 119 -5.78 -12.08 24.34
C GLU A 119 -6.92 -11.80 25.35
N LYS A 120 -7.98 -12.63 25.35
CA LYS A 120 -9.22 -12.33 26.10
C LYS A 120 -9.16 -12.71 27.56
N TRP A 121 -8.42 -13.75 27.92
CA TRP A 121 -8.44 -14.30 29.27
C TRP A 121 -7.10 -14.37 29.99
N LEU A 122 -5.98 -14.28 29.26
CA LEU A 122 -4.64 -14.37 29.84
C LEU A 122 -3.87 -13.05 29.82
N GLY A 123 -4.52 -11.95 29.49
CA GLY A 123 -3.96 -10.60 29.59
C GLY A 123 -2.76 -10.34 28.68
N VAL A 124 -2.72 -10.98 27.52
CA VAL A 124 -1.71 -10.72 26.48
C VAL A 124 -2.29 -9.73 25.49
N SER A 125 -1.58 -8.64 25.24
CA SER A 125 -1.94 -7.71 24.15
C SER A 125 -0.76 -7.58 23.22
N TYR A 126 -0.95 -7.92 21.94
CA TYR A 126 0.08 -7.89 20.91
C TYR A 126 -0.22 -6.79 19.91
N TYR A 127 0.70 -5.83 19.74
CA TYR A 127 0.48 -4.62 18.94
C TYR A 127 1.26 -4.63 17.62
N ALA A 128 2.53 -5.06 17.67
CA ALA A 128 3.43 -5.09 16.52
C ALA A 128 4.56 -6.10 16.77
N LYS A 129 5.40 -6.36 15.77
CA LYS A 129 6.58 -7.20 15.93
C LYS A 129 7.42 -6.73 17.13
N ASN A 130 7.67 -7.62 18.09
CA ASN A 130 8.38 -7.35 19.36
C ASN A 130 7.72 -6.29 20.26
N ALA A 131 6.46 -5.99 20.05
CA ALA A 131 5.70 -5.03 20.86
C ALA A 131 4.41 -5.68 21.36
N TYR A 132 4.47 -6.17 22.60
CA TYR A 132 3.35 -6.79 23.30
C TYR A 132 3.44 -6.49 24.80
N THR A 133 2.31 -6.59 25.49
CA THR A 133 2.24 -6.50 26.96
C THR A 133 1.74 -7.82 27.53
N LEU A 134 2.22 -8.15 28.71
CA LEU A 134 1.82 -9.33 29.47
C LEU A 134 1.37 -8.88 30.85
N GLN A 135 0.24 -9.42 31.32
CA GLN A 135 -0.18 -9.27 32.69
C GLN A 135 0.39 -10.44 33.50
N PRO A 136 1.34 -10.25 34.43
CA PRO A 136 1.89 -11.31 35.24
C PRO A 136 0.82 -11.93 36.17
N MET A 137 0.72 -13.27 36.18
CA MET A 137 -0.23 -14.03 36.99
C MET A 137 0.46 -15.20 37.68
N GLU A 138 0.48 -15.25 39.00
CA GLU A 138 1.00 -16.41 39.74
C GLU A 138 0.05 -17.62 39.74
N THR A 139 -1.24 -17.36 39.54
CA THR A 139 -2.30 -18.35 39.43
C THR A 139 -3.14 -17.98 38.20
N ILE A 140 -3.37 -18.95 37.32
CA ILE A 140 -4.19 -18.80 36.12
C ILE A 140 -5.42 -19.67 36.29
N GLU A 141 -6.57 -19.04 36.46
CA GLU A 141 -7.88 -19.67 36.59
C GLU A 141 -8.80 -19.08 35.50
N LEU A 142 -9.41 -19.96 34.74
CA LEU A 142 -10.31 -19.59 33.64
C LEU A 142 -11.76 -19.85 34.07
N PRO A 143 -12.70 -18.98 33.73
CA PRO A 143 -14.13 -19.26 33.91
C PRO A 143 -14.56 -20.38 32.95
N ALA A 144 -15.80 -20.83 33.07
CA ALA A 144 -16.39 -21.68 32.03
C ALA A 144 -16.47 -20.89 30.71
N LEU A 145 -15.94 -21.47 29.67
CA LEU A 145 -15.91 -20.87 28.33
C LEU A 145 -16.95 -21.54 27.42
N ALA A 146 -17.62 -20.73 26.60
CA ALA A 146 -18.44 -21.10 25.46
C ALA A 146 -18.29 -19.98 24.44
N HIS A 147 -17.19 -20.01 23.67
CA HIS A 147 -16.81 -18.96 22.76
C HIS A 147 -16.43 -19.54 21.39
N GLN A 148 -16.94 -18.97 20.32
CA GLN A 148 -16.64 -19.38 18.95
C GLN A 148 -16.37 -18.15 18.10
N GLU A 149 -15.40 -18.25 17.19
CA GLU A 149 -15.12 -17.24 16.16
C GLU A 149 -14.90 -17.92 14.81
N THR A 150 -15.39 -17.24 13.77
CA THR A 150 -15.15 -17.60 12.37
C THR A 150 -14.65 -16.35 11.66
N PRO A 151 -13.57 -16.40 10.85
CA PRO A 151 -13.05 -15.24 10.16
C PRO A 151 -14.03 -14.71 9.12
N ALA A 152 -14.04 -13.38 8.92
CA ALA A 152 -14.86 -12.76 7.89
C ALA A 152 -14.37 -13.08 6.46
N PHE A 153 -13.07 -13.33 6.30
CA PHE A 153 -12.42 -13.67 5.04
C PHE A 153 -11.57 -14.92 5.21
N ARG A 154 -11.61 -15.84 4.23
CA ARG A 154 -10.81 -17.08 4.24
C ARG A 154 -9.32 -16.85 3.93
N TYR A 155 -8.96 -15.73 3.30
CA TYR A 155 -7.59 -15.26 3.09
C TYR A 155 -7.46 -13.82 3.56
N ARG A 156 -6.44 -13.56 4.35
CA ARG A 156 -6.19 -12.27 5.01
C ARG A 156 -4.71 -11.96 4.93
N GLN A 157 -4.36 -10.91 4.23
CA GLN A 157 -2.97 -10.51 4.05
C GLN A 157 -2.83 -8.98 4.17
N THR A 158 -1.81 -8.55 4.91
CA THR A 158 -1.30 -7.18 4.86
C THR A 158 0.11 -7.21 4.26
N PHE A 159 0.46 -6.25 3.44
CA PHE A 159 1.86 -6.08 3.04
C PHE A 159 2.55 -5.18 4.07
N SER A 160 2.90 -5.74 5.21
CA SER A 160 3.58 -5.07 6.32
C SER A 160 4.93 -5.71 6.58
N TYR A 161 5.94 -4.92 6.96
CA TYR A 161 7.27 -5.45 7.32
C TYR A 161 7.23 -6.41 8.52
N GLY A 162 6.20 -6.35 9.36
CA GLY A 162 5.97 -7.31 10.45
C GLY A 162 5.65 -8.73 9.96
N ASN A 163 5.17 -8.91 8.74
CA ASN A 163 4.77 -10.22 8.19
C ASN A 163 5.94 -11.21 8.03
N GLU A 164 7.18 -10.75 8.03
CA GLU A 164 8.35 -11.64 8.04
C GLU A 164 8.40 -12.52 9.30
N ASP A 165 7.82 -12.06 10.42
CA ASP A 165 7.78 -12.78 11.69
C ASP A 165 6.56 -13.72 11.75
N PRO A 166 6.77 -15.05 11.87
CA PRO A 166 5.67 -16.02 12.00
C PRO A 166 4.77 -15.75 13.22
N ILE A 167 5.34 -15.32 14.34
CA ILE A 167 4.57 -15.00 15.58
C ILE A 167 3.65 -13.81 15.30
N TYR A 168 4.14 -12.78 14.63
CA TYR A 168 3.30 -11.65 14.21
C TYR A 168 2.11 -12.11 13.35
N ARG A 169 2.36 -12.98 12.34
CA ARG A 169 1.27 -13.50 11.49
C ARG A 169 0.25 -14.30 12.28
N MET A 170 0.67 -15.15 13.23
CA MET A 170 -0.25 -15.89 14.10
C MET A 170 -1.16 -14.95 14.89
N TRP A 171 -0.59 -13.89 15.51
CA TRP A 171 -1.35 -12.93 16.32
C TRP A 171 -2.33 -12.10 15.50
N PHE A 172 -1.98 -11.73 14.27
CA PHE A 172 -2.87 -10.98 13.37
C PHE A 172 -3.67 -11.87 12.42
N ARG A 173 -3.53 -13.20 12.54
CA ARG A 173 -4.28 -14.20 11.76
C ARG A 173 -4.10 -13.99 10.25
N LEU A 174 -2.85 -13.72 9.83
CA LEU A 174 -2.48 -13.38 8.46
C LEU A 174 -1.87 -14.56 7.71
N GLU A 175 -2.05 -14.54 6.40
CA GLU A 175 -1.48 -15.47 5.44
C GLU A 175 -0.29 -14.87 4.69
N GLU A 176 0.52 -15.73 4.09
CA GLU A 176 1.56 -15.37 3.13
C GLU A 176 1.26 -16.01 1.76
N PRO A 177 1.51 -15.30 0.64
CA PRO A 177 1.25 -15.85 -0.69
C PRO A 177 1.89 -17.20 -0.93
N LYS A 178 3.12 -17.42 -0.46
CA LYS A 178 3.85 -18.69 -0.60
C LYS A 178 3.21 -19.89 0.10
N GLU A 179 2.36 -19.63 1.10
CA GLU A 179 1.66 -20.67 1.86
C GLU A 179 0.37 -21.12 1.16
N MET A 180 -0.17 -20.31 0.25
CA MET A 180 -1.42 -20.57 -0.44
C MET A 180 -1.27 -20.74 -1.95
N PHE A 181 -0.38 -19.96 -2.58
CA PHE A 181 -0.25 -19.92 -4.03
C PHE A 181 0.89 -20.80 -4.55
N ILE A 182 0.55 -21.70 -5.45
CA ILE A 182 1.48 -22.64 -6.12
C ILE A 182 2.65 -21.86 -6.72
N GLY A 183 3.88 -22.25 -6.39
CA GLY A 183 5.10 -21.62 -6.89
C GLY A 183 5.22 -20.13 -6.57
N ASN A 184 4.51 -19.65 -5.54
CA ASN A 184 4.39 -18.22 -5.23
C ASN A 184 3.91 -17.39 -6.45
N LEU A 185 3.07 -18.00 -7.31
CA LEU A 185 2.41 -17.35 -8.44
C LEU A 185 1.12 -16.70 -7.94
N TRP A 186 1.27 -15.48 -7.45
CA TRP A 186 0.23 -14.75 -6.73
C TRP A 186 -0.44 -13.66 -7.58
N VAL A 187 0.33 -12.77 -8.23
CA VAL A 187 -0.15 -11.71 -9.12
C VAL A 187 0.84 -11.48 -10.25
N HIS A 188 0.40 -10.87 -11.36
CA HIS A 188 1.23 -10.52 -12.52
C HIS A 188 2.04 -11.71 -13.04
N THR A 189 1.35 -12.81 -13.37
CA THR A 189 1.99 -14.11 -13.59
C THR A 189 2.16 -14.48 -15.06
N PHE A 190 1.55 -13.77 -16.01
CA PHE A 190 1.61 -14.14 -17.43
C PHE A 190 3.04 -14.35 -17.92
N ASN A 191 3.95 -13.39 -17.65
CA ASN A 191 5.35 -13.54 -18.08
C ASN A 191 6.13 -14.61 -17.28
N ARG A 192 5.65 -15.02 -16.12
CA ARG A 192 6.24 -16.12 -15.33
C ARG A 192 5.78 -17.49 -15.82
N ILE A 193 4.60 -17.59 -16.39
CA ILE A 193 4.01 -18.82 -16.93
C ILE A 193 4.44 -19.04 -18.37
N LEU A 194 4.39 -17.99 -19.22
CA LEU A 194 4.94 -18.00 -20.59
C LEU A 194 5.92 -16.83 -20.75
N PRO A 195 7.20 -17.03 -20.39
CA PRO A 195 8.20 -15.96 -20.47
C PRO A 195 8.44 -15.49 -21.90
N SER A 196 8.39 -14.18 -22.11
CA SER A 196 8.62 -13.57 -23.43
C SER A 196 10.03 -13.76 -23.96
N ASP A 197 11.01 -13.93 -23.06
CA ASP A 197 12.41 -14.24 -23.44
C ASP A 197 12.55 -15.64 -24.02
N VAL A 198 11.63 -16.56 -23.69
CA VAL A 198 11.61 -17.94 -24.18
C VAL A 198 10.78 -18.06 -25.46
N TYR A 199 9.56 -17.53 -25.43
CA TYR A 199 8.59 -17.74 -26.51
C TYR A 199 8.52 -16.57 -27.49
N GLY A 200 8.86 -15.35 -27.08
CA GLY A 200 8.54 -14.13 -27.84
C GLY A 200 9.24 -14.03 -29.20
N LYS A 201 10.40 -14.68 -29.38
CA LYS A 201 11.14 -14.66 -30.66
C LYS A 201 10.52 -15.63 -31.69
N GLU A 202 10.10 -16.83 -31.25
CA GLU A 202 9.58 -17.87 -32.12
C GLU A 202 8.06 -17.76 -32.28
N HIS A 203 7.37 -17.26 -31.26
CA HIS A 203 5.94 -17.12 -31.16
C HIS A 203 5.52 -15.71 -30.74
N PRO A 204 5.82 -14.65 -31.53
CA PRO A 204 5.39 -13.30 -31.19
C PRO A 204 3.86 -13.17 -31.10
N GLU A 205 3.11 -14.00 -31.84
CA GLU A 205 1.63 -14.09 -31.86
C GLU A 205 1.01 -14.54 -30.53
N TYR A 206 1.80 -15.06 -29.60
CA TYR A 206 1.32 -15.37 -28.24
C TYR A 206 1.07 -14.12 -27.41
N TYR A 207 1.70 -13.02 -27.78
CA TYR A 207 1.67 -11.74 -27.04
C TYR A 207 0.75 -10.73 -27.71
N SER A 208 0.38 -9.71 -26.95
CA SER A 208 -0.58 -8.69 -27.39
C SER A 208 -0.26 -8.06 -28.73
N PHE A 209 -1.27 -7.97 -29.56
CA PHE A 209 -1.23 -7.18 -30.79
C PHE A 209 -1.59 -5.74 -30.46
N ILE A 210 -0.64 -4.81 -30.67
CA ILE A 210 -0.79 -3.39 -30.30
C ILE A 210 -0.23 -2.56 -31.47
N ASN A 211 -1.01 -1.59 -31.95
CA ASN A 211 -0.60 -0.67 -33.03
C ASN A 211 -0.07 -1.38 -34.28
N GLY A 212 -0.75 -2.44 -34.69
CA GLY A 212 -0.50 -3.12 -35.96
C GLY A 212 0.52 -4.27 -35.92
N GLU A 213 1.09 -4.62 -34.76
CA GLU A 213 2.04 -5.71 -34.61
C GLU A 213 1.96 -6.39 -33.25
N HIS A 214 2.39 -7.65 -33.18
CA HIS A 214 2.57 -8.35 -31.93
C HIS A 214 3.80 -7.86 -31.19
N ARG A 215 3.68 -7.66 -29.87
CA ARG A 215 4.72 -7.04 -29.06
C ARG A 215 5.09 -7.93 -27.86
N PRO A 216 5.91 -8.97 -28.09
CA PRO A 216 6.46 -9.75 -26.98
C PRO A 216 7.35 -8.85 -26.11
N GLY A 217 7.24 -9.03 -24.78
CA GLY A 217 8.02 -8.28 -23.80
C GLY A 217 7.59 -8.63 -22.39
N HIS A 218 8.40 -8.29 -21.42
CA HIS A 218 8.20 -8.64 -20.01
C HIS A 218 6.83 -8.16 -19.47
N ASN A 219 6.37 -7.00 -19.90
CA ASN A 219 5.08 -6.41 -19.49
C ASN A 219 3.95 -6.65 -20.51
N SER A 220 4.21 -7.42 -21.58
CA SER A 220 3.17 -7.72 -22.58
C SER A 220 2.12 -8.66 -22.02
N GLN A 221 0.89 -8.49 -22.45
CA GLN A 221 -0.18 -9.44 -22.13
C GLN A 221 -0.19 -10.58 -23.16
N TRP A 222 -0.99 -11.62 -22.90
CA TRP A 222 -1.23 -12.70 -23.85
C TRP A 222 -2.33 -12.36 -24.86
N CYS A 223 -2.24 -12.93 -26.06
CA CYS A 223 -3.37 -12.98 -26.98
C CYS A 223 -4.31 -14.12 -26.56
N LEU A 224 -5.30 -13.82 -25.70
CA LEU A 224 -6.15 -14.80 -25.03
C LEU A 224 -7.13 -15.54 -25.97
N THR A 225 -7.29 -15.08 -27.21
CA THR A 225 -8.08 -15.75 -28.24
C THR A 225 -7.25 -16.71 -29.10
N ASN A 226 -5.92 -16.66 -29.01
CA ASN A 226 -5.04 -17.57 -29.72
C ASN A 226 -5.06 -18.96 -29.03
N PRO A 227 -5.47 -20.05 -29.72
CA PRO A 227 -5.57 -21.38 -29.12
C PRO A 227 -4.20 -21.95 -28.71
N GLU A 228 -3.11 -21.61 -29.42
CA GLU A 228 -1.76 -22.08 -29.10
C GLU A 228 -1.26 -21.50 -27.76
N VAL A 229 -1.69 -20.29 -27.40
CA VAL A 229 -1.42 -19.72 -26.08
C VAL A 229 -2.05 -20.54 -24.97
N PHE A 230 -3.27 -21.05 -25.20
CA PHE A 230 -3.93 -21.94 -24.25
C PHE A 230 -3.15 -23.24 -24.06
N ASP A 231 -2.76 -23.91 -25.16
CA ASP A 231 -2.02 -25.17 -25.12
C ASP A 231 -0.63 -24.99 -24.46
N ALA A 232 0.05 -23.89 -24.76
CA ALA A 232 1.33 -23.55 -24.13
C ALA A 232 1.18 -23.27 -22.61
N ALA A 233 0.11 -22.57 -22.22
CA ALA A 233 -0.19 -22.32 -20.81
C ALA A 233 -0.49 -23.61 -20.04
N VAL A 234 -1.31 -24.52 -20.61
CA VAL A 234 -1.60 -25.83 -20.02
C VAL A 234 -0.32 -26.63 -19.83
N LYS A 235 0.56 -26.70 -20.83
CA LYS A 235 1.85 -27.39 -20.72
C LYS A 235 2.75 -26.82 -19.62
N SER A 236 2.78 -25.51 -19.47
CA SER A 236 3.53 -24.84 -18.41
C SER A 236 2.94 -25.14 -17.03
N LEU A 237 1.60 -25.05 -16.90
CA LEU A 237 0.88 -25.32 -15.65
C LEU A 237 1.04 -26.77 -15.20
N ASP A 238 0.99 -27.75 -16.10
CA ASP A 238 1.27 -29.17 -15.80
C ASP A 238 2.65 -29.36 -15.13
N SER A 239 3.63 -28.63 -15.63
CA SER A 239 4.98 -28.68 -15.08
C SER A 239 5.05 -28.06 -13.70
N ILE A 240 4.37 -26.94 -13.49
CA ILE A 240 4.29 -26.21 -12.22
C ILE A 240 3.56 -27.06 -11.17
N PHE A 241 2.42 -27.66 -11.52
CA PHE A 241 1.62 -28.48 -10.59
C PHE A 241 2.37 -29.75 -10.14
N LYS A 242 3.17 -30.36 -11.00
CA LYS A 242 4.03 -31.52 -10.63
C LYS A 242 5.04 -31.16 -9.52
N VAL A 243 5.55 -29.94 -9.51
CA VAL A 243 6.53 -29.49 -8.51
C VAL A 243 5.87 -29.13 -7.18
N HIS A 244 4.60 -28.72 -7.20
CA HIS A 244 3.85 -28.25 -6.03
C HIS A 244 2.52 -28.98 -5.87
N PRO A 245 2.51 -30.28 -5.58
CA PRO A 245 1.27 -31.08 -5.57
C PRO A 245 0.33 -30.72 -4.43
N ASP A 246 0.83 -30.21 -3.31
CA ASP A 246 0.08 -29.99 -2.06
C ASP A 246 -0.73 -28.70 -2.07
N LEU A 247 -0.36 -27.71 -2.89
CA LEU A 247 -1.06 -26.44 -2.98
C LEU A 247 -2.15 -26.47 -4.07
N LYS A 248 -3.23 -25.73 -3.85
CA LYS A 248 -4.39 -25.75 -4.74
C LYS A 248 -4.56 -24.50 -5.57
N MET A 249 -4.18 -23.32 -5.07
CA MET A 249 -4.44 -22.04 -5.71
C MET A 249 -3.27 -21.55 -6.55
N ILE A 250 -3.55 -21.04 -7.74
CA ILE A 250 -2.57 -20.37 -8.61
C ILE A 250 -3.20 -19.13 -9.23
N SER A 251 -2.43 -18.04 -9.33
CA SER A 251 -2.84 -16.90 -10.15
C SER A 251 -2.40 -17.09 -11.60
N VAL A 252 -3.35 -16.91 -12.52
CA VAL A 252 -3.11 -16.74 -13.95
C VAL A 252 -3.64 -15.37 -14.32
N SER A 253 -2.78 -14.36 -14.23
CA SER A 253 -3.18 -12.97 -14.28
C SER A 253 -2.25 -12.13 -15.14
N GLN A 254 -2.82 -11.07 -15.71
CA GLN A 254 -2.11 -10.11 -16.55
C GLN A 254 -0.91 -9.48 -15.85
N ASN A 255 0.12 -9.19 -16.63
CA ASN A 255 1.27 -8.41 -16.18
C ASN A 255 0.85 -6.98 -15.85
N ASP A 256 1.63 -6.28 -15.04
CA ASP A 256 1.36 -4.89 -14.70
C ASP A 256 1.50 -4.00 -15.94
N GLY A 257 0.55 -3.08 -16.10
CA GLY A 257 0.55 -2.10 -17.19
C GLY A 257 -0.86 -1.76 -17.69
N ASN A 258 -1.03 -0.50 -18.05
CA ASN A 258 -2.25 -0.01 -18.67
C ASN A 258 -2.11 -0.05 -20.21
N HIS A 259 -3.22 -0.18 -20.93
CA HIS A 259 -3.25 -0.21 -22.41
C HIS A 259 -2.37 -1.30 -23.06
N THR A 260 -2.07 -2.36 -22.36
CA THR A 260 -1.20 -3.46 -22.83
C THR A 260 -1.97 -4.69 -23.29
N ASN A 261 -3.30 -4.72 -23.17
CA ASN A 261 -4.14 -5.83 -23.62
C ASN A 261 -4.14 -5.99 -25.16
N CYS A 262 -4.34 -7.23 -25.61
CA CYS A 262 -4.36 -7.54 -27.04
C CYS A 262 -5.53 -6.86 -27.77
N SER A 263 -5.23 -6.23 -28.88
CA SER A 263 -6.18 -5.52 -29.74
C SER A 263 -6.31 -6.13 -31.13
N CYS A 264 -5.98 -7.43 -31.29
CA CYS A 264 -6.25 -8.16 -32.52
C CYS A 264 -7.75 -8.24 -32.81
N PRO A 265 -8.16 -8.51 -34.07
CA PRO A 265 -9.57 -8.53 -34.42
C PRO A 265 -10.43 -9.47 -33.58
N GLU A 266 -9.89 -10.64 -33.24
CA GLU A 266 -10.57 -11.67 -32.45
C GLU A 266 -10.76 -11.23 -30.99
N CYS A 267 -9.71 -10.70 -30.35
CA CYS A 267 -9.79 -10.15 -28.99
C CYS A 267 -10.79 -8.98 -28.93
N LYS A 268 -10.71 -8.04 -29.88
CA LYS A 268 -11.67 -6.92 -29.97
C LYS A 268 -13.10 -7.37 -30.15
N ALA A 269 -13.35 -8.42 -30.93
CA ALA A 269 -14.70 -8.96 -31.13
C ALA A 269 -15.27 -9.52 -29.81
N VAL A 270 -14.46 -10.24 -29.03
CA VAL A 270 -14.87 -10.73 -27.72
C VAL A 270 -15.08 -9.57 -26.73
N ASP A 271 -14.18 -8.60 -26.68
CA ASP A 271 -14.29 -7.42 -25.81
C ASP A 271 -15.58 -6.64 -26.09
N ALA A 272 -15.92 -6.46 -27.38
CA ALA A 272 -17.15 -5.79 -27.80
C ALA A 272 -18.40 -6.57 -27.40
N TYR A 273 -18.39 -7.90 -27.54
CA TYR A 273 -19.49 -8.76 -27.12
C TYR A 273 -19.68 -8.73 -25.61
N GLU A 274 -18.60 -8.89 -24.85
CA GLU A 274 -18.64 -8.92 -23.38
C GLU A 274 -18.77 -7.53 -22.75
N GLY A 275 -18.52 -6.46 -23.51
CA GLY A 275 -18.54 -5.07 -23.05
C GLY A 275 -17.37 -4.71 -22.13
N SER A 276 -16.42 -5.61 -21.95
CA SER A 276 -15.19 -5.43 -21.16
C SER A 276 -14.12 -6.43 -21.61
N PRO A 277 -12.83 -6.05 -21.62
CA PRO A 277 -11.71 -6.96 -21.86
C PRO A 277 -11.60 -8.09 -20.83
N SER A 278 -12.21 -7.94 -19.66
CA SER A 278 -12.33 -9.03 -18.67
C SER A 278 -13.01 -10.28 -19.24
N GLY A 279 -13.86 -10.13 -20.27
CA GLY A 279 -14.52 -11.25 -20.93
C GLY A 279 -13.56 -12.24 -21.56
N ASN A 280 -12.52 -11.75 -22.27
CA ASN A 280 -11.45 -12.60 -22.79
C ASN A 280 -10.73 -13.37 -21.69
N LEU A 281 -10.41 -12.66 -20.59
CA LEU A 281 -9.71 -13.23 -19.45
C LEU A 281 -10.52 -14.34 -18.77
N ILE A 282 -11.80 -14.09 -18.48
CA ILE A 282 -12.67 -15.08 -17.82
C ILE A 282 -12.95 -16.29 -18.71
N ARG A 283 -13.13 -16.11 -20.03
CA ARG A 283 -13.27 -17.22 -20.97
C ARG A 283 -12.04 -18.14 -20.99
N PHE A 284 -10.85 -17.54 -20.95
CA PHE A 284 -9.59 -18.29 -20.90
C PHE A 284 -9.46 -19.05 -19.58
N LEU A 285 -9.72 -18.39 -18.46
CA LEU A 285 -9.66 -19.02 -17.14
C LEU A 285 -10.70 -20.10 -16.93
N ASN A 286 -11.90 -19.94 -17.42
CA ASN A 286 -12.93 -20.97 -17.34
C ASN A 286 -12.47 -22.27 -18.03
N LYS A 287 -11.82 -22.18 -19.19
CA LYS A 287 -11.24 -23.36 -19.86
C LYS A 287 -10.14 -24.02 -19.04
N LEU A 288 -9.28 -23.22 -18.38
CA LEU A 288 -8.28 -23.77 -17.45
C LEU A 288 -8.94 -24.45 -16.24
N ALA A 289 -9.95 -23.83 -15.68
CA ALA A 289 -10.71 -24.35 -14.55
C ALA A 289 -11.39 -25.70 -14.87
N GLU A 290 -11.89 -25.86 -16.10
CA GLU A 290 -12.44 -27.13 -16.60
C GLU A 290 -11.36 -28.23 -16.75
N CYS A 291 -10.14 -27.86 -17.15
CA CYS A 291 -9.01 -28.78 -17.25
C CYS A 291 -8.49 -29.26 -15.87
N TYR A 292 -8.61 -28.40 -14.85
CA TYR A 292 -8.05 -28.66 -13.51
C TYR A 292 -9.10 -28.44 -12.41
N PRO A 293 -10.09 -29.33 -12.28
CA PRO A 293 -11.21 -29.15 -11.35
C PRO A 293 -10.81 -29.20 -9.86
N ASP A 294 -9.63 -29.74 -9.55
CA ASP A 294 -9.05 -29.81 -8.21
C ASP A 294 -8.19 -28.59 -7.84
N LYS A 295 -8.00 -27.65 -8.77
CA LYS A 295 -7.23 -26.41 -8.56
C LYS A 295 -8.16 -25.21 -8.50
N GLU A 296 -7.70 -24.17 -7.76
CA GLU A 296 -8.32 -22.85 -7.76
C GLU A 296 -7.46 -21.88 -8.57
N PHE A 297 -8.10 -21.09 -9.39
CA PHE A 297 -7.45 -20.03 -10.17
C PHE A 297 -7.77 -18.67 -9.60
N SER A 298 -6.80 -17.76 -9.58
CA SER A 298 -7.02 -16.34 -9.31
C SER A 298 -6.62 -15.51 -10.51
N THR A 299 -7.30 -14.40 -10.73
CA THR A 299 -6.94 -13.41 -11.76
C THR A 299 -7.29 -12.01 -11.34
N LEU A 300 -6.70 -11.00 -12.00
CA LEU A 300 -6.91 -9.59 -11.66
C LEU A 300 -8.09 -9.00 -12.45
N ALA A 301 -8.98 -8.32 -11.74
CA ALA A 301 -9.88 -7.32 -12.30
C ALA A 301 -9.25 -5.93 -12.02
N TYR A 302 -8.41 -5.46 -12.96
CA TYR A 302 -7.49 -4.36 -12.74
C TYR A 302 -7.37 -3.51 -14.01
N LEU A 303 -7.39 -2.19 -13.86
CA LEU A 303 -7.30 -1.24 -14.95
C LEU A 303 -8.29 -1.60 -16.08
N TYR A 304 -7.79 -1.99 -17.26
CA TYR A 304 -8.63 -2.29 -18.43
C TYR A 304 -9.62 -3.45 -18.23
N SER A 305 -9.37 -4.37 -17.29
CA SER A 305 -10.23 -5.52 -16.99
C SER A 305 -11.08 -5.35 -15.72
N MET A 306 -11.14 -4.16 -15.11
CA MET A 306 -11.84 -3.92 -13.86
C MET A 306 -13.33 -4.25 -13.92
N GLN A 307 -14.02 -3.87 -14.99
CA GLN A 307 -15.46 -4.08 -15.11
C GLN A 307 -15.78 -5.54 -15.48
N PRO A 308 -16.84 -6.14 -14.90
CA PRO A 308 -17.22 -7.52 -15.20
C PRO A 308 -17.73 -7.68 -16.65
N PRO A 309 -17.60 -8.87 -17.23
CA PRO A 309 -18.16 -9.18 -18.53
C PRO A 309 -19.69 -9.29 -18.47
N LYS A 310 -20.36 -9.02 -19.59
CA LYS A 310 -21.84 -9.04 -19.69
C LYS A 310 -22.42 -10.44 -19.75
N HIS A 311 -21.73 -11.38 -20.38
CA HIS A 311 -22.28 -12.68 -20.75
C HIS A 311 -21.58 -13.85 -20.08
N THR A 312 -20.27 -13.78 -19.90
CA THR A 312 -19.47 -14.88 -19.35
C THR A 312 -19.39 -14.78 -17.82
N LYS A 313 -19.83 -15.81 -17.11
CA LYS A 313 -19.66 -15.92 -15.65
C LYS A 313 -18.37 -16.66 -15.31
N PRO A 314 -17.65 -16.29 -14.26
CA PRO A 314 -16.53 -17.06 -13.76
C PRO A 314 -16.93 -18.48 -13.33
N HIS A 315 -16.08 -19.46 -13.60
CA HIS A 315 -16.24 -20.82 -13.08
C HIS A 315 -16.14 -20.82 -11.53
N PRO A 316 -16.83 -21.74 -10.81
CA PRO A 316 -16.82 -21.74 -9.34
C PRO A 316 -15.46 -21.81 -8.66
N ASN A 317 -14.41 -22.31 -9.32
CA ASN A 317 -13.04 -22.33 -8.81
C ASN A 317 -12.16 -21.16 -9.34
N VAL A 318 -12.77 -20.11 -9.91
CA VAL A 318 -12.07 -18.89 -10.35
C VAL A 318 -12.34 -17.76 -9.37
N ASN A 319 -11.29 -17.21 -8.81
CA ASN A 319 -11.31 -16.09 -7.87
C ASN A 319 -10.94 -14.79 -8.59
N ILE A 320 -11.74 -13.75 -8.44
CA ILE A 320 -11.58 -12.45 -9.10
C ILE A 320 -10.94 -11.47 -8.12
N MET A 321 -9.68 -11.13 -8.33
CA MET A 321 -8.97 -10.14 -7.52
C MET A 321 -9.23 -8.73 -8.07
N LEU A 322 -10.14 -8.01 -7.45
CA LEU A 322 -10.55 -6.66 -7.80
C LEU A 322 -9.68 -5.63 -7.07
N CYS A 323 -9.06 -4.72 -7.82
CA CYS A 323 -8.12 -3.72 -7.32
C CYS A 323 -8.76 -2.34 -7.25
N ASP A 324 -8.63 -1.63 -6.13
CA ASP A 324 -9.19 -0.29 -5.93
C ASP A 324 -8.15 0.85 -6.09
N ILE A 325 -7.12 0.62 -6.90
CA ILE A 325 -5.94 1.49 -7.06
C ILE A 325 -6.30 2.95 -7.36
N ASP A 326 -7.27 3.20 -8.23
CA ASP A 326 -7.65 4.57 -8.66
C ASP A 326 -8.56 5.31 -7.68
N CYS A 327 -8.92 4.68 -6.55
CA CYS A 327 -9.82 5.29 -5.57
C CYS A 327 -9.11 6.32 -4.70
N LYS A 328 -9.82 7.39 -4.34
CA LYS A 328 -9.40 8.36 -3.33
C LYS A 328 -9.74 7.84 -1.94
N ARG A 329 -8.96 8.26 -0.93
CA ARG A 329 -8.95 7.66 0.41
C ARG A 329 -9.32 8.63 1.54
N GLU A 330 -9.76 9.85 1.23
CA GLU A 330 -10.21 10.83 2.24
C GLU A 330 -11.57 10.49 2.84
N VAL A 331 -12.42 9.77 2.12
CA VAL A 331 -13.75 9.31 2.55
C VAL A 331 -13.95 7.84 2.14
N PRO A 332 -14.93 7.13 2.73
CA PRO A 332 -15.26 5.76 2.33
C PRO A 332 -15.50 5.62 0.82
N LEU A 333 -15.21 4.45 0.26
CA LEU A 333 -15.34 4.17 -1.18
C LEU A 333 -16.74 4.46 -1.74
N THR A 334 -17.78 4.40 -0.90
CA THR A 334 -19.15 4.73 -1.28
C THR A 334 -19.42 6.21 -1.44
N ASP A 335 -18.56 7.08 -0.91
CA ASP A 335 -18.87 8.49 -0.65
C ASP A 335 -18.16 9.44 -1.64
N ASN A 336 -17.34 8.93 -2.57
CA ASN A 336 -16.71 9.72 -3.63
C ASN A 336 -16.85 9.07 -5.02
N GLU A 337 -16.66 9.87 -6.08
CA GLU A 337 -16.85 9.43 -7.47
C GLU A 337 -15.91 8.30 -7.88
N SER A 338 -14.63 8.39 -7.49
CA SER A 338 -13.64 7.36 -7.82
C SER A 338 -13.97 6.03 -7.15
N GLY A 339 -14.40 6.06 -5.89
CA GLY A 339 -14.85 4.89 -5.15
C GLY A 339 -16.13 4.29 -5.71
N GLN A 340 -17.09 5.12 -6.14
CA GLN A 340 -18.34 4.63 -6.76
C GLN A 340 -18.07 3.81 -8.05
N TYR A 341 -17.06 4.16 -8.83
CA TYR A 341 -16.66 3.38 -10.00
C TYR A 341 -16.19 1.97 -9.61
N PHE A 342 -15.38 1.87 -8.55
CA PHE A 342 -14.96 0.60 -7.97
C PHE A 342 -16.14 -0.17 -7.35
N VAL A 343 -17.00 0.49 -6.57
CA VAL A 343 -18.17 -0.13 -5.94
C VAL A 343 -19.10 -0.74 -6.99
N LYS A 344 -19.32 -0.04 -8.11
CA LYS A 344 -20.09 -0.58 -9.24
C LYS A 344 -19.45 -1.84 -9.84
N ALA A 345 -18.12 -1.87 -9.98
CA ALA A 345 -17.41 -3.07 -10.43
C ALA A 345 -17.55 -4.21 -9.41
N LEU A 346 -17.39 -3.93 -8.11
CA LEU A 346 -17.54 -4.88 -7.03
C LEU A 346 -18.94 -5.51 -7.00
N GLU A 347 -19.98 -4.70 -7.07
CA GLU A 347 -21.37 -5.16 -7.13
C GLU A 347 -21.63 -5.98 -8.41
N GLY A 348 -21.09 -5.55 -9.54
CA GLY A 348 -21.21 -6.28 -10.80
C GLY A 348 -20.55 -7.66 -10.78
N TRP A 349 -19.34 -7.76 -10.22
CA TRP A 349 -18.66 -9.04 -10.02
C TRP A 349 -19.39 -9.92 -9.00
N SER A 350 -19.86 -9.34 -7.89
CA SER A 350 -20.64 -10.07 -6.86
C SER A 350 -21.95 -10.65 -7.40
N ALA A 351 -22.53 -10.03 -8.43
CA ALA A 351 -23.74 -10.54 -9.07
C ALA A 351 -23.48 -11.81 -9.92
N ILE A 352 -22.24 -12.09 -10.30
CA ILE A 352 -21.88 -13.22 -11.18
C ILE A 352 -20.88 -14.21 -10.57
N SER A 353 -20.29 -13.90 -9.41
CA SER A 353 -19.34 -14.76 -8.69
C SER A 353 -19.48 -14.59 -7.18
N ASN A 354 -19.27 -15.66 -6.43
CA ASN A 354 -19.15 -15.67 -4.95
C ASN A 354 -17.68 -15.72 -4.49
N ASN A 355 -16.73 -15.67 -5.41
CA ASN A 355 -15.30 -15.79 -5.12
C ASN A 355 -14.58 -14.49 -5.49
N ILE A 356 -14.87 -13.45 -4.72
CA ILE A 356 -14.23 -12.14 -4.90
C ILE A 356 -13.04 -12.05 -3.95
N PHE A 357 -11.94 -11.59 -4.49
CA PHE A 357 -10.73 -11.22 -3.79
C PHE A 357 -10.55 -9.70 -3.93
N VAL A 358 -10.29 -8.96 -2.87
CA VAL A 358 -10.01 -7.53 -2.96
C VAL A 358 -8.52 -7.26 -2.72
N TRP A 359 -7.94 -6.45 -3.60
CA TRP A 359 -6.65 -5.79 -3.37
C TRP A 359 -6.92 -4.33 -3.04
N ASP A 360 -6.81 -4.01 -1.75
CA ASP A 360 -6.98 -2.66 -1.20
C ASP A 360 -5.63 -1.98 -1.00
N TYR A 361 -5.57 -0.67 -1.21
CA TYR A 361 -4.36 0.14 -1.13
C TYR A 361 -4.48 1.13 0.02
N GLY A 362 -3.65 0.96 1.05
CA GLY A 362 -3.79 1.67 2.32
C GLY A 362 -2.81 2.79 2.59
N ILE A 363 -1.87 3.12 1.68
CA ILE A 363 -0.78 4.08 1.89
C ILE A 363 -0.51 4.93 0.64
N ASN A 364 0.37 5.92 0.80
CA ASN A 364 0.93 6.68 -0.32
C ASN A 364 2.21 5.98 -0.83
N PHE A 365 2.23 5.57 -2.10
CA PHE A 365 3.35 4.84 -2.70
C PHE A 365 4.48 5.76 -3.17
N ASP A 366 4.16 6.97 -3.62
CA ASP A 366 5.18 7.95 -4.02
C ASP A 366 5.88 8.59 -2.82
N ASN A 367 5.21 8.63 -1.67
CA ASN A 367 5.70 9.23 -0.44
C ASN A 367 5.27 8.39 0.77
N ILE A 368 5.84 7.17 0.92
CA ILE A 368 5.50 6.25 2.02
C ILE A 368 5.73 6.91 3.39
N VAL A 369 6.80 7.69 3.49
CA VAL A 369 7.12 8.49 4.68
C VAL A 369 6.43 9.86 4.58
N SER A 370 5.11 9.88 4.47
CA SER A 370 4.28 11.08 4.55
C SER A 370 2.96 10.78 5.26
N PRO A 371 2.29 11.77 5.86
CA PRO A 371 1.00 11.56 6.51
C PRO A 371 -0.06 11.04 5.53
N PHE A 372 -0.80 10.02 5.95
CA PHE A 372 -1.89 9.41 5.18
C PHE A 372 -3.06 9.06 6.11
N PRO A 373 -3.82 10.05 6.60
CA PRO A 373 -4.78 9.90 7.71
C PRO A 373 -6.12 9.29 7.25
N ASN A 374 -6.11 8.05 6.75
CA ASN A 374 -7.29 7.33 6.26
C ASN A 374 -7.87 6.30 7.26
N PHE A 375 -7.50 6.35 8.54
CA PHE A 375 -7.92 5.34 9.53
C PHE A 375 -9.44 5.26 9.71
N HIS A 376 -10.15 6.35 9.56
CA HIS A 376 -11.60 6.45 9.73
C HIS A 376 -12.41 5.76 8.63
N ILE A 377 -11.81 5.41 7.49
CA ILE A 377 -12.51 4.71 6.41
C ILE A 377 -12.32 3.19 6.44
N LEU A 378 -11.30 2.68 7.14
CA LEU A 378 -10.87 1.28 7.08
C LEU A 378 -12.02 0.32 7.40
N GLN A 379 -12.72 0.53 8.51
CA GLN A 379 -13.81 -0.34 8.93
C GLN A 379 -14.95 -0.36 7.91
N LYS A 380 -15.37 0.80 7.42
CA LYS A 380 -16.49 0.92 6.47
C LYS A 380 -16.17 0.24 5.13
N ASN A 381 -14.93 0.39 4.65
CA ASN A 381 -14.50 -0.27 3.41
C ASN A 381 -14.45 -1.80 3.58
N ILE A 382 -13.91 -2.30 4.69
CA ILE A 382 -13.86 -3.75 4.94
C ILE A 382 -15.26 -4.34 5.14
N GLN A 383 -16.19 -3.61 5.78
CA GLN A 383 -17.61 -3.99 5.86
C GLN A 383 -18.29 -4.01 4.50
N LEU A 384 -17.96 -3.04 3.61
CA LEU A 384 -18.44 -3.03 2.23
C LEU A 384 -17.96 -4.29 1.48
N PHE A 385 -16.72 -4.69 1.63
CA PHE A 385 -16.16 -5.89 1.01
C PHE A 385 -16.90 -7.14 1.48
N LYS A 386 -17.06 -7.32 2.80
CA LYS A 386 -17.82 -8.45 3.36
C LYS A 386 -19.26 -8.50 2.82
N LYS A 387 -19.95 -7.37 2.74
CA LYS A 387 -21.32 -7.26 2.22
C LYS A 387 -21.42 -7.71 0.75
N ASN A 388 -20.37 -7.56 -0.04
CA ASN A 388 -20.33 -7.88 -1.46
C ASN A 388 -19.61 -9.22 -1.75
N HIS A 389 -19.77 -10.22 -0.89
CA HIS A 389 -19.28 -11.59 -1.09
C HIS A 389 -17.76 -11.72 -1.30
N VAL A 390 -16.99 -10.74 -0.81
CA VAL A 390 -15.53 -10.86 -0.78
C VAL A 390 -15.16 -11.96 0.20
N THR A 391 -14.41 -12.95 -0.28
CA THR A 391 -13.95 -14.10 0.52
C THR A 391 -12.47 -14.02 0.86
N MET A 392 -11.72 -13.20 0.15
CA MET A 392 -10.28 -13.00 0.32
C MET A 392 -9.95 -11.49 0.30
N HIS A 393 -9.06 -11.06 1.19
CA HIS A 393 -8.68 -9.66 1.30
C HIS A 393 -7.16 -9.51 1.46
N PHE A 394 -6.56 -8.78 0.56
CA PHE A 394 -5.20 -8.27 0.64
C PHE A 394 -5.22 -6.74 0.77
N SER A 395 -4.62 -6.21 1.82
CA SER A 395 -4.44 -4.78 1.98
C SER A 395 -2.95 -4.43 1.86
N GLN A 396 -2.60 -3.72 0.80
CA GLN A 396 -1.24 -3.26 0.59
C GLN A 396 -0.99 -2.04 1.47
N VAL A 397 -0.41 -2.31 2.61
CA VAL A 397 0.09 -1.31 3.55
C VAL A 397 1.62 -1.27 3.49
N ASN A 398 2.24 -0.53 4.36
CA ASN A 398 3.66 -0.27 4.32
C ASN A 398 4.53 -1.50 4.62
N GLY A 399 5.24 -2.00 3.62
CA GLY A 399 6.25 -3.06 3.77
C GLY A 399 7.58 -2.61 4.40
N ILE A 400 7.74 -1.33 4.74
CA ILE A 400 8.94 -0.75 5.32
C ILE A 400 8.64 0.02 6.60
N ARG A 401 9.64 0.14 7.49
CA ARG A 401 9.55 0.96 8.69
C ARG A 401 9.62 2.45 8.34
N GLY A 402 8.89 3.30 9.07
CA GLY A 402 8.92 4.76 8.94
C GLY A 402 7.75 5.37 8.18
N GLY A 403 6.81 4.58 7.66
CA GLY A 403 5.57 5.09 7.10
C GLY A 403 4.59 5.59 8.17
N ASP A 404 3.57 6.33 7.74
CA ASP A 404 2.60 6.96 8.62
C ASP A 404 1.85 5.96 9.51
N PHE A 405 2.25 5.87 10.78
CA PHE A 405 1.68 4.94 11.76
C PHE A 405 1.50 3.51 11.22
N SER A 406 2.53 3.00 10.53
CA SER A 406 2.47 1.71 9.80
C SER A 406 2.04 0.56 10.68
N GLU A 407 2.54 0.49 11.91
CA GLU A 407 2.23 -0.58 12.86
C GLU A 407 0.75 -0.53 13.29
N MET A 408 0.24 0.67 13.57
CA MET A 408 -1.17 0.86 13.90
C MET A 408 -2.08 0.51 12.73
N ARG A 409 -1.71 0.92 11.52
CA ARG A 409 -2.46 0.62 10.30
C ARG A 409 -2.57 -0.89 10.08
N ALA A 410 -1.44 -1.60 10.16
CA ALA A 410 -1.40 -3.04 10.02
C ALA A 410 -2.18 -3.76 11.14
N TYR A 411 -2.08 -3.27 12.39
CA TYR A 411 -2.86 -3.75 13.52
C TYR A 411 -4.36 -3.64 13.29
N MET A 412 -4.84 -2.44 12.95
CA MET A 412 -6.26 -2.18 12.73
C MET A 412 -6.81 -3.02 11.58
N ILE A 413 -6.11 -3.06 10.45
CA ILE A 413 -6.52 -3.81 9.27
C ILE A 413 -6.54 -5.32 9.59
N GLY A 414 -5.51 -5.86 10.24
CA GLY A 414 -5.48 -7.29 10.61
C GLY A 414 -6.65 -7.69 11.52
N LYS A 415 -6.97 -6.87 12.53
CA LYS A 415 -8.12 -7.10 13.41
C LYS A 415 -9.46 -6.98 12.66
N LEU A 416 -9.61 -5.99 11.78
CA LEU A 416 -10.83 -5.79 10.99
C LEU A 416 -11.00 -6.85 9.88
N MET A 417 -9.93 -7.40 9.31
CA MET A 417 -10.02 -8.54 8.40
C MET A 417 -10.54 -9.81 9.08
N TRP A 418 -10.24 -9.97 10.36
CA TRP A 418 -10.79 -11.07 11.16
C TRP A 418 -12.26 -10.81 11.51
N ASN A 419 -12.52 -9.62 12.06
CA ASN A 419 -13.88 -9.21 12.45
C ASN A 419 -14.13 -7.73 12.07
N PRO A 420 -14.83 -7.45 10.98
CA PRO A 420 -15.15 -6.10 10.51
C PRO A 420 -16.09 -5.30 11.44
N ASP A 421 -16.72 -5.98 12.39
CA ASP A 421 -17.69 -5.36 13.30
C ASP A 421 -17.03 -4.79 14.58
N LEU A 422 -15.69 -4.92 14.71
CA LEU A 422 -14.93 -4.25 15.77
C LEU A 422 -14.94 -2.74 15.56
N ASP A 423 -15.06 -1.97 16.63
CA ASP A 423 -15.05 -0.51 16.55
C ASP A 423 -13.63 0.00 16.28
N ALA A 424 -13.47 0.71 15.15
CA ALA A 424 -12.16 1.16 14.67
C ALA A 424 -11.51 2.20 15.60
N ASP A 425 -12.31 3.06 16.26
CA ASP A 425 -11.77 4.05 17.19
C ASP A 425 -11.27 3.38 18.49
N SER A 426 -11.99 2.39 18.98
CA SER A 426 -11.55 1.56 20.11
C SER A 426 -10.28 0.78 19.79
N LEU A 427 -10.13 0.25 18.56
CA LEU A 427 -8.89 -0.38 18.12
C LEU A 427 -7.72 0.60 18.09
N MET A 428 -7.95 1.81 17.61
CA MET A 428 -6.92 2.88 17.59
C MET A 428 -6.50 3.23 19.02
N HIS A 429 -7.43 3.46 19.95
CA HIS A 429 -7.14 3.73 21.36
C HIS A 429 -6.34 2.59 21.99
N THR A 430 -6.81 1.34 21.83
CA THR A 430 -6.12 0.16 22.39
C THR A 430 -4.68 0.05 21.88
N PHE A 431 -4.47 0.30 20.58
CA PHE A 431 -3.14 0.31 20.02
C PHE A 431 -2.28 1.46 20.59
N MET A 432 -2.81 2.69 20.57
CA MET A 432 -2.09 3.87 21.04
C MET A 432 -1.63 3.71 22.48
N ASP A 433 -2.54 3.33 23.38
CA ASP A 433 -2.25 3.16 24.81
C ASP A 433 -1.16 2.09 25.04
N GLY A 434 -1.28 0.94 24.38
CA GLY A 434 -0.34 -0.16 24.58
C GLY A 434 0.99 -0.02 23.85
N TYR A 435 1.02 0.67 22.71
CA TYR A 435 2.21 0.82 21.91
C TYR A 435 3.04 2.07 22.25
N TYR A 436 2.38 3.19 22.60
CA TYR A 436 3.03 4.47 22.86
C TYR A 436 3.02 4.87 24.36
N GLY A 437 2.27 4.16 25.22
CA GLY A 437 2.19 4.47 26.65
C GLY A 437 1.75 5.92 26.89
N ASP A 438 2.49 6.67 27.73
CA ASP A 438 2.13 8.06 28.10
C ASP A 438 2.15 9.05 26.94
N ALA A 439 2.73 8.70 25.78
CA ALA A 439 2.67 9.53 24.57
C ALA A 439 1.32 9.38 23.82
N ALA A 440 0.53 8.34 24.09
CA ALA A 440 -0.69 8.00 23.37
C ALA A 440 -1.70 9.17 23.24
N PRO A 441 -2.05 9.92 24.28
CA PRO A 441 -3.05 10.99 24.17
C PRO A 441 -2.67 12.07 23.15
N TYR A 442 -1.38 12.41 23.07
CA TYR A 442 -0.88 13.43 22.13
C TYR A 442 -0.89 12.95 20.69
N LEU A 443 -0.51 11.68 20.45
CA LEU A 443 -0.50 11.07 19.13
C LEU A 443 -1.92 10.80 18.62
N TYR A 444 -2.84 10.40 19.51
CA TYR A 444 -4.24 10.28 19.17
C TYR A 444 -4.83 11.65 18.76
N GLN A 445 -4.56 12.70 19.54
CA GLN A 445 -5.00 14.05 19.20
C GLN A 445 -4.42 14.51 17.85
N TYR A 446 -3.13 14.25 17.59
CA TYR A 446 -2.49 14.53 16.31
C TYR A 446 -3.27 13.88 15.15
N GLN A 447 -3.57 12.57 15.24
CA GLN A 447 -4.31 11.85 14.21
C GLN A 447 -5.72 12.41 14.01
N LYS A 448 -6.44 12.74 15.07
CA LYS A 448 -7.81 13.27 14.98
C LYS A 448 -7.84 14.67 14.38
N ILE A 449 -6.88 15.54 14.72
CA ILE A 449 -6.77 16.89 14.13
C ILE A 449 -6.44 16.78 12.64
N MET A 450 -5.48 15.93 12.27
CA MET A 450 -5.07 15.76 10.88
C MET A 450 -6.19 15.21 10.02
N GLN A 451 -6.89 14.18 10.49
CA GLN A 451 -8.09 13.65 9.85
C GLN A 451 -9.17 14.73 9.66
N GLY A 452 -9.47 15.48 10.72
CA GLY A 452 -10.45 16.58 10.66
C GLY A 452 -10.06 17.67 9.66
N ALA A 453 -8.77 18.02 9.60
CA ALA A 453 -8.24 19.01 8.67
C ALA A 453 -8.26 18.51 7.22
N LEU A 454 -7.98 17.22 6.97
CA LEU A 454 -8.13 16.61 5.65
C LEU A 454 -9.58 16.73 5.17
N LEU A 455 -10.52 16.28 5.96
CA LEU A 455 -11.95 16.35 5.63
C LEU A 455 -12.44 17.80 5.42
N ALA A 456 -12.03 18.72 6.27
CA ALA A 456 -12.39 20.14 6.16
C ALA A 456 -11.79 20.82 4.91
N SER A 457 -10.64 20.34 4.42
CA SER A 457 -10.01 20.89 3.22
C SER A 457 -10.72 20.53 1.93
N GLY A 458 -11.50 19.44 1.93
CA GLY A 458 -12.11 18.87 0.74
C GLY A 458 -11.10 18.36 -0.31
N GLN A 459 -9.81 18.26 0.07
CA GLN A 459 -8.77 17.76 -0.82
C GLN A 459 -8.80 16.22 -0.87
N PRO A 460 -8.68 15.62 -2.05
CA PRO A 460 -8.60 14.17 -2.16
C PRO A 460 -7.30 13.64 -1.55
N LEU A 461 -7.34 12.45 -0.98
CA LEU A 461 -6.17 11.70 -0.52
C LEU A 461 -5.91 10.54 -1.48
N TRP A 462 -4.80 10.60 -2.20
CA TRP A 462 -4.49 9.62 -3.23
C TRP A 462 -3.20 8.85 -2.93
N ILE A 463 -3.11 7.64 -3.44
CA ILE A 463 -1.96 6.73 -3.19
C ILE A 463 -0.66 7.17 -3.91
N TYR A 464 -0.75 8.10 -4.86
CA TYR A 464 0.39 8.73 -5.54
C TYR A 464 0.38 10.24 -5.30
N ASP A 465 0.18 10.65 -4.05
CA ASP A 465 0.06 12.03 -3.63
C ASP A 465 1.39 12.61 -3.13
N SER A 466 1.45 13.92 -3.01
CA SER A 466 2.58 14.65 -2.43
C SER A 466 2.15 15.41 -1.18
N PRO A 467 2.99 15.51 -0.14
CA PRO A 467 2.74 16.40 0.98
C PRO A 467 2.46 17.84 0.56
N ILE A 468 3.02 18.26 -0.58
CA ILE A 468 2.87 19.61 -1.12
C ILE A 468 1.43 19.88 -1.56
N SER A 469 0.71 18.87 -2.07
CA SER A 469 -0.70 18.98 -2.42
C SER A 469 -1.56 19.43 -1.24
N HIS A 470 -1.14 19.10 -0.02
CA HIS A 470 -1.86 19.38 1.22
C HIS A 470 -1.34 20.60 2.01
N LYS A 471 -0.36 21.36 1.47
CA LYS A 471 0.26 22.50 2.17
C LYS A 471 -0.70 23.66 2.47
N LYS A 472 -1.87 23.72 1.83
CA LYS A 472 -2.95 24.67 2.13
C LYS A 472 -4.12 24.06 2.94
N GLY A 473 -4.12 22.74 3.11
CA GLY A 473 -5.11 21.96 3.84
C GLY A 473 -4.55 21.42 5.15
N MET A 474 -4.53 20.09 5.28
CA MET A 474 -4.09 19.40 6.51
C MET A 474 -2.63 19.66 6.89
N LEU A 475 -1.78 20.08 5.97
CA LEU A 475 -0.37 20.41 6.20
C LEU A 475 -0.08 21.93 6.09
N ASN A 476 -1.05 22.78 6.38
CA ASN A 476 -0.80 24.23 6.40
C ASN A 476 0.12 24.62 7.56
N ALA A 477 0.78 25.77 7.42
CA ALA A 477 1.81 26.23 8.36
C ALA A 477 1.34 26.35 9.82
N HIS A 478 0.05 26.66 10.06
CA HIS A 478 -0.50 26.71 11.41
C HIS A 478 -0.63 25.30 12.01
N LEU A 479 -1.21 24.38 11.27
CA LEU A 479 -1.40 22.99 11.72
C LEU A 479 -0.07 22.27 11.92
N ILE A 480 0.93 22.50 11.07
CA ILE A 480 2.29 21.95 11.26
C ILE A 480 2.85 22.34 12.62
N LYS A 481 2.66 23.58 13.08
CA LYS A 481 3.10 24.01 14.43
C LYS A 481 2.36 23.25 15.53
N VAL A 482 1.03 23.08 15.38
CA VAL A 482 0.24 22.31 16.34
C VAL A 482 0.70 20.84 16.38
N TYR A 483 1.02 20.25 15.24
CA TYR A 483 1.53 18.89 15.15
C TYR A 483 2.92 18.74 15.80
N ASP A 484 3.84 19.69 15.56
CA ASP A 484 5.14 19.70 16.21
C ASP A 484 5.01 19.80 17.73
N GLU A 485 4.14 20.68 18.27
CA GLU A 485 3.86 20.80 19.70
C GLU A 485 3.31 19.51 20.32
N LEU A 486 2.48 18.78 19.58
CA LEU A 486 1.96 17.49 20.04
C LEU A 486 3.04 16.42 20.07
N PHE A 487 3.91 16.38 19.06
CA PHE A 487 5.05 15.46 19.06
C PHE A 487 6.07 15.81 20.15
N ASP A 488 6.33 17.10 20.41
CA ASP A 488 7.22 17.54 21.49
C ASP A 488 6.71 17.06 22.85
N LYS A 489 5.40 17.20 23.13
CA LYS A 489 4.75 16.67 24.34
C LYS A 489 4.78 15.15 24.40
N ALA A 490 4.60 14.47 23.27
CA ALA A 490 4.68 13.02 23.19
C ALA A 490 6.09 12.51 23.52
N GLU A 491 7.12 13.14 22.95
CA GLU A 491 8.54 12.82 23.25
C GLU A 491 8.88 13.09 24.71
N GLU A 492 8.43 14.23 25.26
CA GLU A 492 8.63 14.58 26.68
C GLU A 492 8.00 13.57 27.63
N ALA A 493 6.76 13.15 27.33
CA ALA A 493 6.01 12.19 28.16
C ALA A 493 6.71 10.83 28.31
N VAL A 494 7.48 10.41 27.30
CA VAL A 494 8.18 9.11 27.28
C VAL A 494 9.71 9.25 27.26
N ALA A 495 10.24 10.41 27.59
CA ALA A 495 11.68 10.70 27.49
C ALA A 495 12.57 9.74 28.31
N SER A 496 12.05 9.14 29.39
CA SER A 496 12.76 8.17 30.23
C SER A 496 12.73 6.74 29.70
N ASP A 497 11.87 6.44 28.71
CA ASP A 497 11.73 5.12 28.08
C ASP A 497 12.23 5.17 26.63
N SER A 498 13.43 4.65 26.41
CA SER A 498 14.06 4.69 25.08
C SER A 498 13.29 3.93 24.00
N VAL A 499 12.53 2.89 24.37
CA VAL A 499 11.73 2.10 23.42
C VAL A 499 10.50 2.88 23.00
N LEU A 500 9.79 3.48 23.93
CA LEU A 500 8.61 4.30 23.62
C LEU A 500 9.03 5.58 22.87
N LEU A 501 10.13 6.21 23.28
CA LEU A 501 10.67 7.39 22.60
C LEU A 501 11.05 7.09 21.14
N GLU A 502 11.69 5.94 20.87
CA GLU A 502 11.99 5.50 19.50
C GLU A 502 10.73 5.34 18.66
N ARG A 503 9.65 4.77 19.21
CA ARG A 503 8.36 4.64 18.53
C ARG A 503 7.74 5.98 18.17
N VAL A 504 7.84 6.97 19.06
CA VAL A 504 7.39 8.35 18.79
C VAL A 504 8.23 8.97 17.67
N TRP A 505 9.56 8.79 17.67
CA TRP A 505 10.42 9.30 16.61
C TRP A 505 10.09 8.72 15.23
N VAL A 506 9.80 7.40 15.16
CA VAL A 506 9.34 6.77 13.90
C VAL A 506 8.07 7.45 13.39
N SER A 507 7.12 7.69 14.28
CA SER A 507 5.82 8.31 13.92
C SER A 507 5.93 9.79 13.57
N ARG A 508 7.01 10.48 13.96
CA ARG A 508 7.28 11.88 13.62
C ARG A 508 7.94 12.05 12.24
N LEU A 509 8.58 11.00 11.70
CA LEU A 509 9.27 11.08 10.40
C LEU A 509 8.38 11.60 9.27
N PRO A 510 7.12 11.16 9.12
CA PRO A 510 6.21 11.68 8.09
C PRO A 510 6.01 13.19 8.15
N LEU A 511 5.90 13.77 9.34
CA LEU A 511 5.79 15.22 9.52
C LEU A 511 7.09 15.93 9.15
N GLN A 512 8.25 15.39 9.54
CA GLN A 512 9.56 15.95 9.23
C GLN A 512 9.82 15.96 7.72
N TYR A 513 9.53 14.85 7.05
CA TYR A 513 9.62 14.73 5.59
C TYR A 513 8.70 15.74 4.89
N SER A 514 7.45 15.85 5.34
CA SER A 514 6.49 16.81 4.77
C SER A 514 6.94 18.26 4.93
N LYS A 515 7.54 18.61 6.06
CA LYS A 515 8.11 19.96 6.29
C LYS A 515 9.24 20.26 5.30
N LEU A 516 10.10 19.29 5.02
CA LEU A 516 11.17 19.42 4.03
C LEU A 516 10.60 19.59 2.63
N GLU A 517 9.65 18.76 2.25
CA GLU A 517 9.01 18.83 0.93
C GLU A 517 8.25 20.16 0.72
N ILE A 518 7.57 20.66 1.73
CA ILE A 518 6.90 21.96 1.65
C ILE A 518 7.92 23.10 1.58
N ALA A 519 8.97 23.07 2.42
CA ALA A 519 9.97 24.13 2.48
C ALA A 519 10.69 24.35 1.15
N ARG A 520 10.95 23.28 0.37
CA ARG A 520 11.59 23.40 -0.95
C ARG A 520 10.70 24.09 -2.00
N THR A 521 9.40 24.20 -1.75
CA THR A 521 8.44 24.89 -2.63
C THR A 521 8.10 26.32 -2.19
N GLU A 522 8.83 26.85 -1.21
CA GLU A 522 8.60 28.20 -0.69
C GLU A 522 9.84 29.07 -0.93
N VAL A 523 9.68 30.12 -1.72
CA VAL A 523 10.77 31.05 -2.10
C VAL A 523 11.48 31.64 -0.86
N ASN A 524 10.71 31.92 0.21
CA ASN A 524 11.21 32.55 1.44
C ASN A 524 11.47 31.53 2.56
N SER A 525 11.62 30.23 2.26
CA SER A 525 11.95 29.25 3.29
C SER A 525 13.31 29.53 3.94
N ASP A 526 13.39 29.36 5.27
CA ASP A 526 14.67 29.47 5.98
C ASP A 526 15.56 28.26 5.65
N LYS A 527 16.60 28.50 4.86
CA LYS A 527 17.53 27.45 4.43
C LYS A 527 18.35 26.86 5.59
N LYS A 528 18.58 27.61 6.66
CA LYS A 528 19.29 27.10 7.86
C LYS A 528 18.38 26.18 8.67
N GLU A 529 17.11 26.54 8.82
CA GLU A 529 16.12 25.67 9.47
C GLU A 529 15.92 24.39 8.63
N SER A 530 15.83 24.52 7.31
CA SER A 530 15.71 23.37 6.41
C SER A 530 16.93 22.43 6.50
N GLU A 531 18.17 22.96 6.57
CA GLU A 531 19.37 22.14 6.74
C GLU A 531 19.40 21.45 8.10
N ALA A 532 19.03 22.14 9.18
CA ALA A 532 18.97 21.54 10.52
C ALA A 532 17.94 20.40 10.58
N LEU A 533 16.76 20.60 9.99
CA LEU A 533 15.73 19.58 9.90
C LEU A 533 16.18 18.40 9.03
N LEU A 534 16.84 18.68 7.90
CA LEU A 534 17.38 17.65 7.00
C LEU A 534 18.43 16.79 7.69
N ALA A 535 19.34 17.41 8.44
CA ALA A 535 20.36 16.69 9.21
C ALA A 535 19.74 15.82 10.31
N LEU A 536 18.68 16.30 10.97
CA LEU A 536 17.91 15.51 11.93
C LEU A 536 17.20 14.33 11.26
N PHE A 537 16.55 14.56 10.13
CA PHE A 537 15.85 13.53 9.36
C PHE A 537 16.82 12.45 8.87
N GLU A 538 17.97 12.83 8.31
CA GLU A 538 19.02 11.91 7.88
C GLU A 538 19.51 11.03 9.05
N LYS A 539 19.83 11.65 10.18
CA LYS A 539 20.23 10.94 11.39
C LYS A 539 19.15 9.95 11.85
N ARG A 540 17.90 10.41 11.97
CA ARG A 540 16.78 9.58 12.45
C ARG A 540 16.46 8.41 11.50
N THR A 541 16.41 8.66 10.21
CA THR A 541 16.15 7.57 9.24
C THR A 541 17.25 6.50 9.25
N ALA A 542 18.51 6.89 9.44
CA ALA A 542 19.63 5.96 9.59
C ALA A 542 19.54 5.15 10.89
N GLU A 543 19.34 5.81 12.04
CA GLU A 543 19.22 5.16 13.36
C GLU A 543 18.03 4.20 13.42
N LEU A 544 16.90 4.58 12.82
CA LEU A 544 15.66 3.83 12.83
C LEU A 544 15.58 2.78 11.71
N GLY A 545 16.58 2.69 10.85
CA GLY A 545 16.66 1.69 9.78
C GLY A 545 15.61 1.84 8.68
N VAL A 546 15.23 3.08 8.33
CA VAL A 546 14.32 3.37 7.21
C VAL A 546 15.05 3.12 5.90
N LYS A 547 14.54 2.20 5.09
CA LYS A 547 15.24 1.75 3.87
C LYS A 547 14.83 2.51 2.62
N SER A 548 13.60 3.02 2.58
CA SER A 548 13.07 3.70 1.40
C SER A 548 12.04 4.76 1.77
N LEU A 549 11.90 5.79 0.93
CA LEU A 549 10.88 6.84 1.05
C LEU A 549 9.66 6.56 0.16
N ASN A 550 9.79 5.69 -0.84
CA ASN A 550 8.73 5.33 -1.77
C ASN A 550 8.88 3.92 -2.33
N GLU A 551 7.92 3.46 -3.13
CA GLU A 551 7.92 2.14 -3.75
C GLU A 551 9.08 1.92 -4.76
N ARG A 552 9.72 2.99 -5.25
CA ARG A 552 10.85 2.95 -6.19
C ARG A 552 12.21 2.82 -5.49
N ASN A 553 12.21 2.54 -4.18
CA ASN A 553 13.40 2.37 -3.36
C ASN A 553 14.31 3.60 -3.26
N ASN A 554 13.75 4.81 -3.27
CA ASN A 554 14.52 6.02 -2.99
C ASN A 554 15.03 6.00 -1.55
N HIS A 555 16.36 5.85 -1.39
CA HIS A 555 16.97 5.75 -0.08
C HIS A 555 17.01 7.12 0.62
N PRO A 556 16.70 7.23 1.94
CA PRO A 556 16.74 8.50 2.67
C PRO A 556 18.04 9.29 2.55
N ALA A 557 19.20 8.60 2.56
CA ALA A 557 20.49 9.25 2.39
C ALA A 557 20.65 9.91 1.01
N GLU A 558 20.18 9.24 -0.06
CA GLU A 558 20.20 9.79 -1.43
C GLU A 558 19.29 11.01 -1.55
N TYR A 559 18.11 10.96 -0.92
CA TYR A 559 17.22 12.11 -0.81
C TYR A 559 17.91 13.29 -0.12
N CYS A 560 18.60 13.07 0.99
CA CYS A 560 19.29 14.12 1.71
C CYS A 560 20.44 14.74 0.91
N VAL A 561 21.20 13.93 0.18
CA VAL A 561 22.24 14.40 -0.75
C VAL A 561 21.63 15.25 -1.86
N LEU A 562 20.56 14.76 -2.48
CA LEU A 562 19.84 15.51 -3.51
C LEU A 562 19.30 16.84 -2.98
N TYR A 563 18.67 16.81 -1.79
CA TYR A 563 18.12 18.01 -1.16
C TYR A 563 19.17 19.08 -0.95
N ARG A 564 20.35 18.72 -0.39
CA ARG A 564 21.48 19.64 -0.21
C ARG A 564 22.00 20.19 -1.54
N LYS A 565 22.08 19.35 -2.56
CA LYS A 565 22.60 19.75 -3.87
C LYS A 565 21.63 20.66 -4.64
N ARG A 566 20.32 20.37 -4.58
CA ARG A 566 19.33 20.99 -5.48
C ARG A 566 18.49 22.07 -4.82
N PHE A 567 18.08 21.91 -3.54
CA PHE A 567 17.08 22.77 -2.93
C PHE A 567 17.66 23.74 -1.87
N LEU A 568 18.83 23.46 -1.30
CA LEU A 568 19.48 24.36 -0.35
C LEU A 568 20.34 25.45 -0.96
N PRO A 569 21.01 25.27 -2.13
CA PRO A 569 21.79 26.36 -2.70
C PRO A 569 20.89 27.58 -2.91
N GLN A 570 21.39 28.76 -2.51
CA GLN A 570 20.81 29.98 -3.04
C GLN A 570 21.09 29.94 -4.54
N SER A 571 20.05 29.92 -5.37
CA SER A 571 20.22 30.06 -6.81
C SER A 571 21.11 31.26 -7.05
N GLN A 572 22.21 31.05 -7.77
CA GLN A 572 22.91 32.20 -8.37
C GLN A 572 21.81 33.00 -9.04
N GLN A 573 21.76 34.32 -8.81
CA GLN A 573 20.61 35.11 -9.27
C GLN A 573 20.48 34.97 -10.78
N SER A 574 19.65 34.04 -11.21
CA SER A 574 19.29 33.87 -12.61
C SER A 574 18.73 35.21 -13.15
N LYS A 575 19.23 35.69 -14.24
CA LYS A 575 18.72 36.89 -14.88
C LYS A 575 17.30 36.71 -15.40
N ALA A 576 16.80 35.48 -15.49
CA ALA A 576 15.43 35.13 -15.82
C ALA A 576 14.50 35.09 -14.61
N LEU A 577 14.99 35.26 -13.37
CA LEU A 577 14.13 35.21 -12.18
C LEU A 577 13.01 36.25 -12.28
N GLY A 578 11.75 35.80 -12.19
CA GLY A 578 10.55 36.63 -12.31
C GLY A 578 10.24 37.12 -13.73
N ALA A 579 10.94 36.62 -14.74
CA ALA A 579 10.66 36.93 -16.15
C ALA A 579 9.24 36.46 -16.52
N LYS A 580 8.58 37.26 -17.39
CA LYS A 580 7.25 36.92 -17.90
C LYS A 580 7.35 35.87 -19.00
N VAL A 581 6.49 34.85 -18.91
CA VAL A 581 6.40 33.79 -19.93
C VAL A 581 5.27 34.12 -20.90
N GLU A 582 5.58 34.17 -22.18
CA GLU A 582 4.62 34.28 -23.28
C GLU A 582 4.57 32.96 -24.04
N TRP A 583 3.47 32.24 -23.93
CA TRP A 583 3.29 30.93 -24.53
C TRP A 583 2.95 31.01 -26.02
N ILE A 584 3.72 30.27 -26.85
CA ILE A 584 3.39 29.97 -28.23
C ILE A 584 2.74 28.57 -28.28
N LEU A 585 3.36 27.59 -27.62
CA LEU A 585 2.81 26.24 -27.42
C LEU A 585 2.67 26.00 -25.89
N ARG A 586 1.46 26.18 -25.38
CA ARG A 586 1.17 26.05 -23.95
C ARG A 586 1.35 24.62 -23.46
N PRO A 587 1.68 24.42 -22.16
CA PRO A 587 1.70 23.10 -21.53
C PRO A 587 0.31 22.47 -21.45
N GLU A 588 0.24 21.22 -20.99
CA GLU A 588 -1.02 20.53 -20.76
C GLU A 588 -1.89 21.24 -19.74
N LYS A 589 -3.22 21.08 -19.88
CA LYS A 589 -4.22 21.85 -19.13
C LYS A 589 -4.04 21.73 -17.60
N SER A 590 -3.63 20.57 -17.10
CA SER A 590 -3.38 20.32 -15.69
C SER A 590 -2.22 21.13 -15.10
N TYR A 591 -1.26 21.55 -15.92
CA TYR A 591 -0.07 22.32 -15.52
C TYR A 591 -0.19 23.82 -15.78
N GLN A 592 -1.18 24.27 -16.54
CA GLN A 592 -1.37 25.70 -16.87
C GLN A 592 -1.51 26.62 -15.65
N PRO A 593 -2.14 26.20 -14.52
CA PRO A 593 -2.28 27.08 -13.36
C PRO A 593 -0.98 27.56 -12.73
N ILE A 594 0.11 26.79 -12.86
CA ILE A 594 1.44 27.13 -12.32
C ILE A 594 2.40 27.63 -13.39
N ALA A 595 2.15 27.32 -14.67
CA ALA A 595 3.09 27.46 -15.77
C ALA A 595 3.64 28.87 -15.97
N ASP A 596 2.85 29.93 -15.74
CA ASP A 596 3.26 31.31 -15.94
C ASP A 596 4.37 31.78 -14.97
N LYS A 597 4.64 30.99 -13.92
CA LYS A 597 5.66 31.28 -12.91
C LYS A 597 6.70 30.19 -12.78
N ALA A 598 6.31 28.94 -12.90
CA ALA A 598 7.13 27.77 -12.56
C ALA A 598 8.44 27.65 -13.35
N LEU A 599 8.58 28.35 -14.49
CA LEU A 599 9.82 28.36 -15.26
C LEU A 599 10.81 29.47 -14.86
N THR A 600 10.41 30.36 -13.92
CA THR A 600 11.19 31.55 -13.56
C THR A 600 11.04 31.97 -12.10
N ASP A 601 10.54 31.08 -11.21
CA ASP A 601 10.30 31.41 -9.80
C ASP A 601 11.47 31.07 -8.87
N GLY A 602 12.49 30.39 -9.36
CA GLY A 602 13.67 30.00 -8.61
C GLY A 602 13.47 28.71 -7.78
N LEU A 603 12.40 27.94 -8.05
CA LEU A 603 12.06 26.72 -7.32
C LEU A 603 12.23 25.49 -8.22
N TYR A 604 13.10 24.59 -7.81
CA TYR A 604 13.33 23.35 -8.55
C TYR A 604 12.31 22.27 -8.22
N GLY A 605 11.86 21.56 -9.25
CA GLY A 605 11.04 20.36 -9.13
C GLY A 605 11.78 19.19 -8.46
N GLY A 606 11.03 18.33 -7.76
CA GLY A 606 11.52 17.13 -7.11
C GLY A 606 11.52 15.91 -8.03
N THR A 607 11.61 14.73 -7.39
CA THR A 607 11.65 13.44 -8.12
C THR A 607 10.29 12.98 -8.66
N THR A 608 9.24 13.75 -8.41
CA THR A 608 7.90 13.53 -8.96
C THR A 608 7.48 14.73 -9.80
N TYR A 609 6.60 14.53 -10.77
CA TYR A 609 6.15 15.56 -11.72
C TYR A 609 4.97 16.41 -11.20
N VAL A 610 4.67 16.37 -9.90
CA VAL A 610 3.46 17.00 -9.34
C VAL A 610 3.63 18.45 -8.90
N GLU A 611 4.87 18.95 -8.77
CA GLU A 611 5.15 20.32 -8.34
C GLU A 611 6.36 20.93 -9.05
N SER A 612 6.33 22.23 -9.30
CA SER A 612 7.36 23.03 -9.99
C SER A 612 7.68 22.58 -11.41
N TRP A 613 7.12 21.46 -11.86
CA TRP A 613 7.28 20.95 -13.20
C TRP A 613 6.17 21.43 -14.12
N VAL A 614 6.52 21.72 -15.36
CA VAL A 614 5.57 22.05 -16.43
C VAL A 614 5.67 21.00 -17.52
N GLY A 615 4.54 20.35 -17.88
CA GLY A 615 4.51 19.15 -18.73
C GLY A 615 3.79 19.31 -20.05
N TRP A 616 4.29 18.60 -21.08
CA TRP A 616 3.69 18.44 -22.41
C TRP A 616 3.58 16.97 -22.79
N GLU A 617 2.46 16.59 -23.36
CA GLU A 617 2.18 15.22 -23.78
C GLU A 617 2.16 15.12 -25.31
N GLY A 618 3.04 14.29 -25.88
CA GLY A 618 3.07 13.93 -27.29
C GLY A 618 3.35 15.09 -28.27
N ARG A 619 3.81 16.25 -27.81
CA ARG A 619 3.99 17.47 -28.63
C ARG A 619 5.20 18.28 -28.20
N ASP A 620 5.47 19.36 -28.92
CA ASP A 620 6.57 20.30 -28.69
C ASP A 620 6.17 21.39 -27.66
N ALA A 621 7.15 22.10 -27.10
CA ALA A 621 6.97 23.33 -26.34
C ALA A 621 7.65 24.51 -27.02
N GLU A 622 7.01 25.69 -26.95
CA GLU A 622 7.59 26.94 -27.44
C GLU A 622 7.04 28.12 -26.64
N PHE A 623 7.94 28.99 -26.18
CA PHE A 623 7.57 30.18 -25.42
C PHE A 623 8.68 31.24 -25.49
N ILE A 624 8.33 32.48 -25.13
CA ILE A 624 9.25 33.60 -25.02
C ILE A 624 9.29 34.08 -23.57
N LEU A 625 10.50 34.25 -23.02
CA LEU A 625 10.73 34.93 -21.75
C LEU A 625 11.02 36.42 -22.04
N ASP A 626 10.34 37.32 -21.32
CA ASP A 626 10.66 38.75 -21.29
C ASP A 626 11.42 39.05 -19.99
N LEU A 627 12.70 39.33 -20.08
CA LEU A 627 13.57 39.66 -18.94
C LEU A 627 13.29 41.06 -18.34
N GLY A 628 12.32 41.78 -18.90
CA GLY A 628 11.92 43.13 -18.50
C GLY A 628 12.82 44.24 -19.11
N GLU A 629 14.12 44.01 -19.23
CA GLU A 629 15.12 44.89 -19.79
C GLU A 629 16.19 44.12 -20.52
N GLU A 630 17.04 44.77 -21.31
CA GLU A 630 18.20 44.12 -21.90
C GLU A 630 19.21 43.76 -20.83
N LYS A 631 19.55 42.45 -20.77
CA LYS A 631 20.56 41.88 -19.88
C LYS A 631 21.68 41.24 -20.69
N SER A 632 22.88 41.21 -20.13
CA SER A 632 24.05 40.60 -20.77
C SER A 632 24.26 39.22 -20.12
N PHE A 633 24.32 38.15 -20.90
CA PHE A 633 24.48 36.75 -20.43
C PHE A 633 25.21 35.92 -21.47
N SER A 634 25.82 34.83 -21.01
CA SER A 634 26.59 33.89 -21.82
C SER A 634 26.18 32.43 -21.68
N HIS A 635 25.23 32.17 -20.77
CA HIS A 635 24.79 30.81 -20.45
C HIS A 635 23.27 30.78 -20.26
N ILE A 636 22.62 29.78 -20.87
CA ILE A 636 21.20 29.43 -20.65
C ILE A 636 21.11 27.95 -20.44
N GLU A 637 20.38 27.53 -19.38
CA GLU A 637 20.08 26.13 -19.12
C GLU A 637 18.64 25.94 -18.66
N THR A 638 18.10 24.76 -18.88
CA THR A 638 16.77 24.34 -18.45
C THR A 638 16.82 22.87 -18.03
N ASP A 639 16.25 22.54 -16.88
CA ASP A 639 16.20 21.18 -16.39
C ASP A 639 15.01 20.40 -16.96
N PHE A 640 15.25 19.13 -17.30
CA PHE A 640 14.24 18.17 -17.72
C PHE A 640 14.23 16.99 -16.77
N LEU A 641 13.01 16.51 -16.46
CA LEU A 641 12.79 15.29 -15.67
C LEU A 641 12.82 14.06 -16.58
N HIS A 642 13.57 13.03 -16.19
CA HIS A 642 13.47 11.69 -16.74
C HIS A 642 12.90 10.74 -15.70
N GLN A 643 11.74 10.13 -15.98
CA GLN A 643 11.08 9.15 -15.12
C GLN A 643 10.36 8.12 -15.99
N LEU A 644 11.12 7.13 -16.44
CA LEU A 644 10.67 6.17 -17.45
C LEU A 644 9.37 5.45 -17.07
N GLY A 645 9.25 5.02 -15.81
CA GLY A 645 8.06 4.34 -15.29
C GLY A 645 6.77 5.16 -15.33
N ALA A 646 6.87 6.49 -15.40
CA ALA A 646 5.73 7.41 -15.54
C ALA A 646 5.58 7.96 -16.97
N TRP A 647 6.23 7.35 -17.97
CA TRP A 647 6.22 7.76 -19.39
C TRP A 647 6.82 9.15 -19.63
N VAL A 648 7.64 9.63 -18.69
CA VAL A 648 8.35 10.89 -18.75
C VAL A 648 9.74 10.64 -19.36
N LEU A 649 9.89 11.04 -20.60
CA LEU A 649 11.11 10.86 -21.38
C LEU A 649 11.78 12.21 -21.66
N LEU A 650 13.09 12.21 -21.85
CA LEU A 650 13.80 13.41 -22.30
C LEU A 650 13.29 13.84 -23.68
N PRO A 651 13.17 15.14 -23.96
CA PRO A 651 12.85 15.62 -25.31
C PRO A 651 13.98 15.27 -26.29
N LYS A 652 13.76 15.44 -27.58
CA LYS A 652 14.81 15.27 -28.60
C LYS A 652 15.86 16.34 -28.48
N SER A 653 15.43 17.60 -28.34
CA SER A 653 16.34 18.73 -28.27
C SER A 653 15.68 19.95 -27.61
N VAL A 654 16.52 20.86 -27.13
CA VAL A 654 16.15 22.23 -26.78
C VAL A 654 17.04 23.23 -27.52
N ALA A 655 16.43 24.29 -28.06
CA ALA A 655 17.10 25.37 -28.74
C ALA A 655 16.72 26.71 -28.10
N TYR A 656 17.68 27.60 -28.00
CA TYR A 656 17.48 28.95 -27.51
C TYR A 656 17.80 29.95 -28.59
N SER A 657 17.02 31.03 -28.63
CA SER A 657 17.31 32.19 -29.47
C SER A 657 16.97 33.48 -28.73
N VAL A 658 17.65 34.54 -29.02
CA VAL A 658 17.56 35.80 -28.28
C VAL A 658 17.24 36.97 -29.18
N SER A 659 16.57 37.98 -28.62
CA SER A 659 16.18 39.20 -29.36
C SER A 659 16.15 40.40 -28.40
N SER A 660 16.42 41.58 -28.93
CA SER A 660 16.23 42.87 -28.25
C SER A 660 14.87 43.50 -28.55
N ASP A 661 14.28 43.19 -29.72
CA ASP A 661 13.05 43.80 -30.25
C ASP A 661 11.82 42.87 -30.27
N LYS A 662 12.01 41.60 -29.92
CA LYS A 662 10.99 40.52 -29.94
C LYS A 662 10.55 40.10 -31.36
N GLU A 663 11.13 40.69 -32.40
CA GLU A 663 10.82 40.36 -33.81
C GLU A 663 11.97 39.58 -34.45
N ASN A 664 13.21 40.04 -34.26
CA ASN A 664 14.40 39.45 -34.84
C ASN A 664 15.12 38.55 -33.82
N PHE A 665 14.86 37.25 -33.87
CA PHE A 665 15.53 36.28 -33.02
C PHE A 665 16.76 35.69 -33.71
N ILE A 666 17.88 35.72 -33.01
CA ILE A 666 19.15 35.08 -33.44
C ILE A 666 19.42 33.85 -32.56
N PRO A 667 19.97 32.75 -33.11
CA PRO A 667 20.34 31.58 -32.30
C PRO A 667 21.31 31.95 -31.20
N PHE A 668 21.09 31.34 -29.99
CA PHE A 668 21.97 31.45 -28.84
C PHE A 668 22.63 30.10 -28.58
N GLY A 669 23.93 30.00 -28.81
CA GLY A 669 24.68 28.76 -28.69
C GLY A 669 24.26 27.68 -29.69
N GLN A 670 24.58 26.47 -29.40
CA GLN A 670 24.18 25.30 -30.18
C GLN A 670 22.90 24.69 -29.64
N VAL A 671 22.13 24.00 -30.49
CA VAL A 671 20.99 23.19 -30.10
C VAL A 671 21.52 22.06 -29.22
N HIS A 672 20.93 21.90 -28.04
CA HIS A 672 21.24 20.78 -27.15
C HIS A 672 20.38 19.58 -27.54
N GLU A 673 21.01 18.48 -27.95
CA GLU A 673 20.35 17.22 -28.28
C GLU A 673 20.50 16.26 -27.15
N PHE A 674 19.40 15.59 -26.77
CA PHE A 674 19.40 14.59 -25.70
C PHE A 674 19.58 13.18 -26.26
N ALA A 675 20.49 12.41 -25.67
CA ALA A 675 20.62 11.00 -25.95
C ALA A 675 19.41 10.21 -25.43
N GLU A 676 19.07 9.12 -26.13
CA GLU A 676 18.08 8.17 -25.61
C GLU A 676 18.56 7.59 -24.28
N ASP A 677 17.74 7.68 -23.24
CA ASP A 677 18.02 7.13 -21.92
C ASP A 677 16.97 6.06 -21.60
N ARG A 678 17.42 4.83 -21.30
CA ARG A 678 16.59 3.68 -20.94
C ARG A 678 16.69 3.30 -19.46
N ASP A 679 17.40 4.11 -18.68
CA ASP A 679 17.52 3.88 -17.25
C ASP A 679 16.17 4.14 -16.56
N VAL A 680 15.82 3.24 -15.64
CA VAL A 680 14.58 3.34 -14.84
C VAL A 680 14.71 4.32 -13.68
N GLN A 681 15.93 4.76 -13.34
CA GLN A 681 16.16 5.72 -12.28
C GLN A 681 15.67 7.10 -12.67
N VAL A 682 15.12 7.82 -11.68
CA VAL A 682 14.72 9.22 -11.87
C VAL A 682 15.96 10.10 -12.00
N LYS A 683 16.02 10.93 -13.04
CA LYS A 683 17.15 11.83 -13.32
C LYS A 683 16.67 13.24 -13.65
N PHE A 684 17.54 14.21 -13.38
CA PHE A 684 17.42 15.58 -13.85
C PHE A 684 18.52 15.82 -14.87
N VAL A 685 18.15 16.26 -16.06
CA VAL A 685 19.09 16.45 -17.18
C VAL A 685 18.94 17.86 -17.70
N ALA A 686 20.02 18.64 -17.65
CA ALA A 686 20.03 20.01 -18.13
C ALA A 686 20.22 20.08 -19.65
N GLY A 687 19.38 20.87 -20.30
CA GLY A 687 19.57 21.31 -21.67
C GLY A 687 20.30 22.67 -21.69
N VAL A 688 21.56 22.69 -22.15
CA VAL A 688 22.47 23.82 -21.97
C VAL A 688 22.83 24.45 -23.29
N ALA A 689 22.95 25.77 -23.33
CA ALA A 689 23.57 26.53 -24.44
C ALA A 689 24.52 27.59 -23.90
N ASP A 690 25.71 27.64 -24.47
CA ASP A 690 26.78 28.57 -24.13
C ASP A 690 27.24 29.38 -25.34
N VAL A 691 27.69 30.61 -25.08
CA VAL A 691 28.37 31.46 -26.08
C VAL A 691 29.68 32.00 -25.50
N ASN A 692 30.70 32.10 -26.33
CA ASN A 692 32.04 32.52 -25.93
C ASN A 692 32.11 33.96 -25.38
N SER A 693 31.19 34.83 -25.80
CA SER A 693 31.12 36.22 -25.36
C SER A 693 29.67 36.55 -24.98
N PRO A 694 29.45 37.27 -23.86
CA PRO A 694 28.11 37.63 -23.44
C PRO A 694 27.33 38.39 -24.52
N ILE A 695 26.09 37.99 -24.76
CA ILE A 695 25.16 38.66 -25.69
C ILE A 695 24.19 39.50 -24.84
N LYS A 696 23.85 40.69 -25.35
CA LYS A 696 22.79 41.52 -24.77
C LYS A 696 21.47 41.24 -25.46
N ALA A 697 20.46 40.90 -24.69
CA ALA A 697 19.11 40.69 -25.16
C ALA A 697 18.08 40.88 -24.03
N ARG A 698 16.84 41.18 -24.42
CA ARG A 698 15.70 41.26 -23.51
C ARG A 698 14.80 40.02 -23.60
N TYR A 699 14.68 39.44 -24.77
CA TYR A 699 13.79 38.31 -25.02
C TYR A 699 14.57 37.03 -25.28
N ILE A 700 14.14 35.94 -24.69
CA ILE A 700 14.69 34.61 -24.93
C ILE A 700 13.54 33.73 -25.42
N LYS A 701 13.67 33.19 -26.62
CA LYS A 701 12.74 32.16 -27.13
C LYS A 701 13.33 30.80 -26.86
N VAL A 702 12.53 29.95 -26.21
CA VAL A 702 12.84 28.55 -25.89
C VAL A 702 11.98 27.66 -26.78
N GLN A 703 12.61 26.74 -27.50
CA GLN A 703 11.96 25.77 -28.36
C GLN A 703 12.40 24.36 -27.99
N VAL A 704 11.44 23.54 -27.53
CA VAL A 704 11.69 22.16 -27.14
C VAL A 704 11.02 21.20 -28.12
N LYS A 705 11.81 20.32 -28.71
CA LYS A 705 11.32 19.28 -29.60
C LYS A 705 11.00 18.00 -28.78
N GLY A 706 9.74 17.75 -28.55
CA GLY A 706 9.28 16.55 -27.84
C GLY A 706 9.58 15.25 -28.60
N ILE A 707 9.63 14.13 -27.89
CA ILE A 707 9.81 12.82 -28.51
C ILE A 707 8.56 12.38 -29.30
N GLY A 708 7.40 12.92 -28.95
CA GLY A 708 6.10 12.60 -29.55
C GLY A 708 5.50 11.35 -28.93
N LEU A 709 5.72 10.20 -29.54
CA LEU A 709 5.23 8.91 -29.03
C LEU A 709 6.33 8.15 -28.29
N CYS A 710 5.94 7.35 -27.33
CA CYS A 710 6.83 6.41 -26.66
C CYS A 710 7.51 5.50 -27.71
N PRO A 711 8.84 5.32 -27.64
CA PRO A 711 9.60 4.55 -28.63
C PRO A 711 9.30 3.05 -28.55
N SER A 712 9.72 2.30 -29.58
CA SER A 712 9.42 0.88 -29.73
C SER A 712 9.91 -0.02 -28.58
N TRP A 713 10.94 0.40 -27.88
CA TRP A 713 11.48 -0.33 -26.73
C TRP A 713 10.75 -0.04 -25.42
N HIS A 714 9.93 1.01 -25.37
CA HIS A 714 9.19 1.39 -24.18
C HIS A 714 7.86 0.60 -24.10
N TYR A 715 7.45 0.18 -22.91
CA TYR A 715 6.20 -0.59 -22.75
C TYR A 715 4.94 0.20 -23.13
N GLY A 716 4.97 1.55 -23.08
CA GLY A 716 3.91 2.43 -23.57
C GLY A 716 4.03 2.78 -25.07
N VAL A 717 4.68 1.94 -25.86
CA VAL A 717 4.95 2.19 -27.29
C VAL A 717 3.71 2.61 -28.07
N GLY A 718 3.88 3.67 -28.88
CA GLY A 718 2.80 4.20 -29.73
C GLY A 718 1.80 5.11 -29.02
N TYR A 719 1.88 5.25 -27.70
CA TYR A 719 1.14 6.26 -26.93
C TYR A 719 1.96 7.53 -26.77
N PRO A 720 1.31 8.68 -26.52
CA PRO A 720 2.02 9.93 -26.29
C PRO A 720 3.00 9.85 -25.12
N ALA A 721 4.21 10.32 -25.32
CA ALA A 721 5.21 10.45 -24.27
C ALA A 721 5.12 11.83 -23.63
N TRP A 722 5.35 11.90 -22.33
CA TRP A 722 5.50 13.16 -21.62
C TRP A 722 6.95 13.63 -21.62
N PHE A 723 7.14 14.94 -21.60
CA PHE A 723 8.35 15.54 -21.04
C PHE A 723 7.96 16.68 -20.10
N PHE A 724 8.81 16.89 -19.11
CA PHE A 724 8.64 17.93 -18.10
C PHE A 724 9.88 18.79 -18.02
N MET A 725 9.66 20.08 -17.85
CA MET A 725 10.73 21.05 -17.61
C MET A 725 10.37 21.94 -16.40
N ASP A 726 11.39 22.43 -15.71
CA ASP A 726 11.26 23.44 -14.68
C ASP A 726 12.13 24.69 -15.05
N GLU A 727 12.77 25.32 -14.12
CA GLU A 727 13.49 26.58 -14.23
C GLU A 727 14.29 26.79 -15.54
N VAL A 728 14.15 27.97 -16.13
CA VAL A 728 15.05 28.50 -17.18
C VAL A 728 16.04 29.43 -16.51
N MET A 729 17.27 29.01 -16.44
CA MET A 729 18.38 29.73 -15.79
C MET A 729 19.19 30.48 -16.79
N VAL A 730 19.51 31.75 -16.51
CA VAL A 730 20.24 32.67 -17.41
C VAL A 730 21.35 33.36 -16.62
N TYR A 731 22.61 33.20 -17.04
CA TYR A 731 23.77 33.71 -16.34
C TYR A 731 24.70 34.57 -17.23
#